data_6c42b8b032bd6419202158993c0779cd
#
_entry.id   6c42b8b032bd6419202158993c0779cd
#
_cell.length_a   1.000
_cell.length_b   1.000
_cell.length_c   1.000
_cell.angle_alpha   90.00
_cell.angle_beta   90.00
_cell.angle_gamma   90.00
#
_symmetry.space_group_name_H-M   'P 1'
#
loop_
_entity.id
_entity.type
_entity.pdbx_description
1 polymer ?
#
loop_
_entity_poly.entity_id
_entity_poly.type
_entity_poly.pdbx_seq_one_letter_code
_entity_poly.pdbx_strand_id
1 'polypeptide(L)'
;MGFSTEEKGAFIQFLKDNHIKYGNGWKNYSKNVNNPVAFVVEITKDKQLIAIMNWLKKTNATHQPGQQITIRGASGWRDRTKNPCYWKDQAENRYNESFSLSEVVGGRAIKDGPGTDIIIRFSKKYQQVNYLGTVEKSDRFLSRSLLSNSTNHLIEVRGNMRIAELSDKMRESGVSFPTVSMISYVSLQGLTATGGHGTGIGEPALSGLIEEVTICDMNGEMRTLTREHKDFETLMGANLGMMGIITRMVFRGVDAFNLKEEVELFTDIEHMTADMLQTLLQNNQYFSGLGIPTTLKSEQAKKTPKWQIRLWNKTNELPTISNKPLYHADSRSFLQQFNVNVGDWAMNLIAGSELKDLFPHLMLFAAQQEFNQRGTKTIVGHENCITHHQVGFPEKMRDVDVFITVKHSRVGEVLWDILHQIESMKLGQTYAIYIRCLHGTSGGLSTTRTTNEFECVIALDIVGLINDPDRPALEQELMEYFKKRKLDVRMHLGKEFTPGINCYSQFLRQEDIDEFQAALTRWYNADPQQTEQFDFHQSPFVTPFLNKMLAPAPVMEQKKVRTVKEGRELLAVEPEVGVSTSSTQPEQAPIHYDDATKQDVLQNLKDLVKRYNSDDANAKVLLAKIQEHQQRLEIPSPAFTQ
;
A
#
# COMPACT_ATOMS: atom_id res chain seq x y z
N MET A 1 -1.47 -17.50 21.73
CA MET A 1 -1.60 -16.80 23.04
C MET A 1 -0.36 -15.93 23.14
N GLY A 2 -0.42 -14.70 23.40
CA GLY A 2 0.75 -13.84 23.61
C GLY A 2 1.28 -13.96 25.04
N PHE A 3 1.90 -12.93 25.53
CA PHE A 3 2.42 -12.85 26.88
C PHE A 3 1.42 -13.28 27.97
N SER A 4 1.83 -14.14 28.87
CA SER A 4 1.18 -14.27 30.18
C SER A 4 1.37 -13.00 31.02
N THR A 5 0.63 -12.87 32.11
CA THR A 5 0.78 -11.71 33.03
C THR A 5 2.17 -11.64 33.66
N GLU A 6 2.75 -12.78 34.01
CA GLU A 6 4.09 -12.89 34.58
C GLU A 6 5.16 -12.50 33.56
N GLU A 7 5.08 -13.00 32.34
CA GLU A 7 6.02 -12.68 31.26
C GLU A 7 5.94 -11.22 30.86
N LYS A 8 4.75 -10.59 30.88
CA LYS A 8 4.63 -9.13 30.68
C LYS A 8 5.42 -8.36 31.73
N GLY A 9 5.28 -8.76 32.99
CA GLY A 9 6.03 -8.14 34.10
C GLY A 9 7.54 -8.29 33.91
N ALA A 10 7.98 -9.52 33.60
CA ALA A 10 9.39 -9.82 33.35
C ALA A 10 9.95 -9.06 32.13
N PHE A 11 9.18 -8.94 31.04
CA PHE A 11 9.60 -8.20 29.86
C PHE A 11 9.71 -6.69 30.14
N ILE A 12 8.76 -6.11 30.87
CA ILE A 12 8.83 -4.69 31.27
C ILE A 12 10.06 -4.43 32.12
N GLN A 13 10.36 -5.32 33.08
CA GLN A 13 11.56 -5.18 33.89
C GLN A 13 12.83 -5.30 33.05
N PHE A 14 12.89 -6.28 32.15
CA PHE A 14 13.99 -6.44 31.20
C PHE A 14 14.23 -5.18 30.34
N LEU A 15 13.17 -4.56 29.82
CA LEU A 15 13.28 -3.33 29.01
C LEU A 15 13.84 -2.17 29.84
N LYS A 16 13.42 -2.02 31.12
CA LYS A 16 13.93 -1.01 32.04
C LYS A 16 15.42 -1.21 32.33
N ASP A 17 15.82 -2.44 32.67
CA ASP A 17 17.20 -2.79 33.00
C ASP A 17 18.16 -2.55 31.84
N ASN A 18 17.68 -2.71 30.60
CA ASN A 18 18.46 -2.46 29.38
C ASN A 18 18.28 -1.03 28.83
N HIS A 19 17.61 -0.14 29.55
CA HIS A 19 17.35 1.25 29.15
C HIS A 19 16.71 1.35 27.75
N ILE A 20 15.74 0.47 27.46
CA ILE A 20 15.02 0.41 26.20
C ILE A 20 13.68 1.13 26.36
N LYS A 21 13.42 2.11 25.50
CA LYS A 21 12.13 2.78 25.47
C LYS A 21 11.06 1.87 24.89
N TYR A 22 9.88 1.90 25.49
CA TYR A 22 8.72 1.17 24.99
C TYR A 22 7.41 1.92 25.25
N GLY A 23 6.38 1.54 24.52
CA GLY A 23 4.99 1.95 24.71
C GLY A 23 4.07 0.77 24.45
N ASN A 24 2.80 0.93 24.73
CA ASN A 24 1.77 -0.09 24.49
C ASN A 24 0.81 0.36 23.41
N GLY A 25 0.28 -0.62 22.71
CA GLY A 25 -0.72 -0.44 21.67
C GLY A 25 -0.13 -0.01 20.34
N TRP A 26 -0.61 -0.62 19.27
CA TRP A 26 -0.26 -0.31 17.90
C TRP A 26 -1.51 -0.32 17.02
N LYS A 27 -1.55 0.56 16.03
CA LYS A 27 -2.57 0.61 15.01
C LYS A 27 -1.96 1.03 13.68
N ASN A 28 -2.57 0.62 12.58
CA ASN A 28 -2.19 1.15 11.29
C ASN A 28 -2.90 2.49 11.00
N TYR A 29 -2.54 3.10 9.87
CA TYR A 29 -3.07 4.41 9.47
C TYR A 29 -4.59 4.45 9.34
N SER A 30 -5.18 3.48 8.65
CA SER A 30 -6.62 3.39 8.43
C SER A 30 -7.41 2.90 9.66
N LYS A 31 -6.70 2.52 10.74
CA LYS A 31 -7.29 1.98 11.98
C LYS A 31 -8.11 0.71 11.79
N ASN A 32 -8.04 0.09 10.61
CA ASN A 32 -8.66 -1.21 10.35
C ASN A 32 -7.89 -2.35 11.04
N VAL A 33 -6.61 -2.14 11.34
CA VAL A 33 -5.79 -3.04 12.16
C VAL A 33 -5.40 -2.31 13.44
N ASN A 34 -5.85 -2.82 14.58
CA ASN A 34 -5.60 -2.24 15.90
C ASN A 34 -5.22 -3.34 16.89
N ASN A 35 -4.04 -3.23 17.47
CA ASN A 35 -3.50 -4.15 18.47
C ASN A 35 -3.12 -3.39 19.75
N PRO A 36 -4.06 -3.16 20.67
CA PRO A 36 -3.85 -2.33 21.85
C PRO A 36 -2.92 -2.96 22.90
N VAL A 37 -2.60 -4.25 22.77
CA VAL A 37 -1.76 -4.97 23.75
C VAL A 37 -0.31 -5.12 23.31
N ALA A 38 0.02 -4.82 22.06
CA ALA A 38 1.39 -4.93 21.56
C ALA A 38 2.34 -4.01 22.31
N PHE A 39 3.53 -4.51 22.62
CA PHE A 39 4.64 -3.66 23.04
C PHE A 39 5.28 -3.04 21.80
N VAL A 40 5.35 -1.71 21.76
CA VAL A 40 6.11 -0.98 20.72
C VAL A 40 7.43 -0.54 21.32
N VAL A 41 8.53 -1.11 20.83
CA VAL A 41 9.86 -0.99 21.41
C VAL A 41 10.78 -0.18 20.50
N GLU A 42 11.43 0.87 21.04
CA GLU A 42 12.32 1.75 20.30
C GLU A 42 13.79 1.35 20.47
N ILE A 43 14.43 0.96 19.36
CA ILE A 43 15.83 0.55 19.31
C ILE A 43 16.72 1.72 18.93
N THR A 44 17.79 1.92 19.68
CA THR A 44 18.82 2.95 19.44
C THR A 44 20.18 2.38 19.04
N LYS A 45 20.41 1.07 19.25
CA LYS A 45 21.65 0.35 18.93
C LYS A 45 21.40 -1.16 18.81
N ASP A 46 22.23 -1.85 18.03
CA ASP A 46 22.10 -3.30 17.74
C ASP A 46 22.07 -4.14 19.04
N LYS A 47 22.88 -3.81 20.04
CA LYS A 47 22.92 -4.54 21.32
C LYS A 47 21.56 -4.65 22.01
N GLN A 48 20.70 -3.65 21.86
CA GLN A 48 19.35 -3.68 22.43
C GLN A 48 18.46 -4.69 21.72
N LEU A 49 18.55 -4.74 20.39
CA LEU A 49 17.79 -5.70 19.59
C LEU A 49 18.25 -7.12 19.87
N ILE A 50 19.58 -7.36 19.87
CA ILE A 50 20.19 -8.65 20.22
C ILE A 50 19.73 -9.11 21.61
N ALA A 51 19.72 -8.21 22.59
CA ALA A 51 19.26 -8.54 23.95
C ALA A 51 17.77 -8.94 23.98
N ILE A 52 16.90 -8.26 23.21
CA ILE A 52 15.48 -8.63 23.07
C ILE A 52 15.36 -10.01 22.44
N MET A 53 16.08 -10.29 21.36
CA MET A 53 16.01 -11.60 20.70
C MET A 53 16.47 -12.73 21.60
N ASN A 54 17.54 -12.53 22.36
CA ASN A 54 18.04 -13.50 23.33
C ASN A 54 17.03 -13.72 24.48
N TRP A 55 16.39 -12.67 24.98
CA TRP A 55 15.32 -12.79 25.96
C TRP A 55 14.15 -13.58 25.38
N LEU A 56 13.73 -13.25 24.17
CA LEU A 56 12.62 -13.90 23.46
C LEU A 56 12.91 -15.39 23.19
N LYS A 57 14.11 -15.72 22.71
CA LYS A 57 14.55 -17.11 22.50
C LYS A 57 14.42 -17.93 23.78
N LYS A 58 14.92 -17.40 24.90
CA LYS A 58 14.87 -18.07 26.20
C LYS A 58 13.43 -18.28 26.67
N THR A 59 12.57 -17.27 26.50
CA THR A 59 11.16 -17.35 26.93
C THR A 59 10.37 -18.31 26.06
N ASN A 60 10.51 -18.20 24.72
CA ASN A 60 9.80 -19.07 23.78
C ASN A 60 10.21 -20.56 23.86
N ALA A 61 11.40 -20.87 24.38
CA ALA A 61 11.82 -22.25 24.58
C ALA A 61 10.90 -23.04 25.54
N THR A 62 10.10 -22.35 26.36
CA THR A 62 9.12 -22.95 27.27
C THR A 62 7.71 -23.03 26.69
N HIS A 63 7.47 -22.44 25.51
CA HIS A 63 6.16 -22.36 24.87
C HIS A 63 5.89 -23.55 23.97
N GLN A 64 4.63 -23.95 23.87
CA GLN A 64 4.20 -24.94 22.88
C GLN A 64 4.24 -24.35 21.46
N PRO A 65 4.43 -25.15 20.41
CA PRO A 65 4.33 -24.70 19.02
C PRO A 65 3.04 -23.92 18.76
N GLY A 66 3.17 -22.75 18.10
CA GLY A 66 2.05 -21.86 17.82
C GLY A 66 1.60 -20.97 19.00
N GLN A 67 2.27 -21.06 20.15
CA GLN A 67 2.02 -20.20 21.33
C GLN A 67 3.15 -19.22 21.62
N GLN A 68 4.14 -19.14 20.75
CA GLN A 68 5.31 -18.27 20.89
C GLN A 68 4.90 -16.79 21.00
N ILE A 69 5.68 -16.03 21.75
CA ILE A 69 5.66 -14.58 21.73
C ILE A 69 6.22 -14.13 20.38
N THR A 70 5.45 -13.34 19.66
CA THR A 70 5.77 -12.94 18.29
C THR A 70 6.39 -11.53 18.24
N ILE A 71 7.27 -11.31 17.25
CA ILE A 71 7.98 -10.04 17.07
C ILE A 71 8.02 -9.63 15.60
N ARG A 72 7.81 -8.32 15.33
CA ARG A 72 7.81 -7.76 13.98
C ARG A 72 8.55 -6.42 13.93
N GLY A 73 9.21 -6.13 12.83
CA GLY A 73 9.66 -4.79 12.51
C GLY A 73 8.51 -3.97 11.94
N ALA A 74 8.32 -2.76 12.44
CA ALA A 74 7.41 -1.80 11.84
C ALA A 74 8.04 -0.43 11.74
N SER A 75 7.59 0.32 10.76
CA SER A 75 7.98 1.71 10.57
C SER A 75 6.83 2.46 9.94
N GLY A 76 7.03 3.69 9.66
CA GLY A 76 6.02 4.53 9.09
C GLY A 76 5.50 5.53 10.09
N TRP A 77 6.35 5.87 11.05
CA TRP A 77 6.04 6.96 11.94
C TRP A 77 5.89 8.26 11.15
N ARG A 78 4.71 8.83 11.25
CA ARG A 78 4.45 10.20 10.80
C ARG A 78 4.97 11.18 11.85
N ASP A 79 5.91 12.02 11.47
CA ASP A 79 6.15 13.25 12.20
C ASP A 79 5.07 14.26 11.82
N ARG A 80 3.94 14.18 12.49
CA ARG A 80 2.79 15.08 12.28
C ARG A 80 3.13 16.54 12.57
N THR A 81 4.22 16.82 13.29
CA THR A 81 4.61 18.19 13.64
C THR A 81 5.31 18.93 12.51
N LYS A 82 5.97 18.20 11.60
CA LYS A 82 6.72 18.77 10.50
C LYS A 82 5.95 18.80 9.18
N ASN A 83 4.83 18.12 9.13
CA ASN A 83 3.98 18.09 7.95
C ASN A 83 2.61 18.66 8.31
N PRO A 84 2.34 19.93 7.98
CA PRO A 84 1.05 20.56 8.28
C PRO A 84 -0.14 19.91 7.52
N CYS A 85 0.10 18.99 6.59
CA CYS A 85 -0.94 18.18 5.97
C CYS A 85 -1.60 17.19 6.94
N TYR A 86 -0.99 16.95 8.08
CA TYR A 86 -1.43 15.96 9.03
C TYR A 86 -1.58 16.54 10.43
N TRP A 87 -2.77 16.96 10.74
CA TRP A 87 -3.49 17.09 12.03
C TRP A 87 -2.69 17.47 13.29
N LYS A 88 -3.23 18.46 13.95
CA LYS A 88 -2.68 19.07 15.18
C LYS A 88 -2.71 18.18 16.41
N ASP A 89 -3.37 17.04 16.43
CA ASP A 89 -3.61 16.32 17.66
C ASP A 89 -2.97 14.95 17.77
N GLN A 90 -2.42 14.73 18.92
CA GLN A 90 -1.92 13.54 19.59
C GLN A 90 -0.41 13.39 19.64
N ALA A 91 0.17 14.22 20.52
CA ALA A 91 1.57 14.09 20.94
C ALA A 91 1.88 12.72 21.57
N GLU A 92 0.88 12.04 22.14
CA GLU A 92 1.07 10.81 22.93
C GLU A 92 1.05 9.52 22.10
N ASN A 93 0.40 9.50 20.93
CA ASN A 93 0.26 8.28 20.08
C ASN A 93 1.18 8.27 18.85
N ARG A 94 2.19 9.12 18.78
CA ARG A 94 3.08 9.27 17.61
C ARG A 94 3.88 8.02 17.25
N TYR A 95 4.00 7.10 18.16
CA TYR A 95 4.89 5.95 18.06
C TYR A 95 4.25 4.71 17.42
N ASN A 96 2.94 4.65 17.29
CA ASN A 96 2.20 3.43 17.13
C ASN A 96 1.41 3.33 15.82
N GLU A 97 1.73 4.14 14.82
CA GLU A 97 1.07 4.10 13.51
C GLU A 97 2.01 3.57 12.42
N SER A 98 1.49 2.72 11.55
CA SER A 98 2.14 2.23 10.34
C SER A 98 1.22 2.47 9.14
N PHE A 99 1.80 2.66 7.96
CA PHE A 99 1.02 2.80 6.73
C PHE A 99 0.53 1.46 6.18
N SER A 100 1.03 0.32 6.66
CA SER A 100 0.56 -0.98 6.19
C SER A 100 -0.94 -1.12 6.41
N LEU A 101 -1.67 -1.39 5.34
CA LEU A 101 -3.11 -1.64 5.37
C LEU A 101 -3.43 -3.10 5.67
N SER A 102 -2.44 -4.00 5.58
CA SER A 102 -2.60 -5.42 5.87
C SER A 102 -2.33 -5.76 7.33
N GLU A 103 -2.78 -6.94 7.73
CA GLU A 103 -2.55 -7.51 9.06
C GLU A 103 -1.13 -8.06 9.27
N VAL A 104 -0.26 -7.96 8.26
CA VAL A 104 1.10 -8.54 8.27
C VAL A 104 1.95 -8.04 9.42
N VAL A 105 1.83 -6.78 9.83
CA VAL A 105 2.62 -6.20 10.93
C VAL A 105 1.96 -6.42 12.29
N GLY A 106 0.77 -5.91 12.49
CA GLY A 106 0.15 -5.80 13.80
C GLY A 106 -0.73 -6.99 14.19
N GLY A 107 -1.15 -7.79 13.19
CA GLY A 107 -2.21 -8.79 13.40
C GLY A 107 -3.56 -8.13 13.67
N ARG A 108 -4.60 -8.95 13.79
CA ARG A 108 -5.97 -8.48 14.03
C ARG A 108 -6.19 -7.94 15.44
N ALA A 109 -7.22 -7.13 15.57
CA ALA A 109 -7.80 -6.77 16.85
C ALA A 109 -8.24 -8.04 17.64
N ILE A 110 -8.11 -7.97 18.95
CA ILE A 110 -8.21 -9.09 19.92
C ILE A 110 -9.50 -9.91 19.84
N LYS A 111 -10.55 -9.42 19.19
CA LYS A 111 -11.79 -10.20 19.05
C LYS A 111 -11.63 -11.50 18.26
N ASP A 112 -10.60 -11.58 17.38
CA ASP A 112 -10.46 -12.68 16.43
C ASP A 112 -9.13 -13.47 16.55
N GLY A 113 -8.32 -13.21 17.57
CA GLY A 113 -7.09 -13.94 17.83
C GLY A 113 -5.90 -13.08 18.25
N PRO A 114 -4.76 -13.69 18.57
CA PRO A 114 -3.56 -12.98 19.00
C PRO A 114 -2.94 -12.20 17.85
N GLY A 115 -2.73 -10.90 18.07
CA GLY A 115 -1.90 -10.05 17.21
C GLY A 115 -0.40 -10.26 17.47
N THR A 116 0.43 -9.41 16.87
CA THR A 116 1.86 -9.35 17.15
C THR A 116 2.10 -8.84 18.58
N ASP A 117 2.95 -9.52 19.34
CA ASP A 117 3.21 -9.18 20.74
C ASP A 117 4.21 -8.04 20.89
N ILE A 118 5.28 -8.03 20.07
CA ILE A 118 6.35 -7.05 20.12
C ILE A 118 6.54 -6.42 18.73
N ILE A 119 6.53 -5.10 18.68
CA ILE A 119 6.78 -4.32 17.47
C ILE A 119 8.05 -3.50 17.66
N ILE A 120 9.05 -3.76 16.84
CA ILE A 120 10.35 -3.07 16.86
C ILE A 120 10.32 -1.85 15.96
N ARG A 121 10.85 -0.74 16.47
CA ARG A 121 11.09 0.50 15.76
C ARG A 121 12.51 0.98 15.99
N PHE A 122 13.06 1.65 14.98
CA PHE A 122 14.38 2.27 15.11
C PHE A 122 14.23 3.77 15.40
N SER A 123 14.96 4.25 16.38
CA SER A 123 15.03 5.67 16.70
C SER A 123 15.72 6.48 15.59
N LYS A 124 15.49 7.77 15.55
CA LYS A 124 16.23 8.69 14.64
C LYS A 124 17.75 8.59 14.80
N LYS A 125 18.24 8.30 16.02
CA LYS A 125 19.68 8.14 16.29
C LYS A 125 20.29 6.90 15.65
N TYR A 126 19.47 5.88 15.39
CA TYR A 126 19.89 4.66 14.72
C TYR A 126 19.97 4.84 13.20
N GLN A 127 19.16 5.75 12.65
CA GLN A 127 19.02 5.93 11.21
C GLN A 127 20.24 6.64 10.62
N GLN A 128 20.85 6.00 9.61
CA GLN A 128 22.01 6.53 8.88
C GLN A 128 21.87 6.21 7.40
N VAL A 129 22.41 7.08 6.55
CA VAL A 129 22.57 6.87 5.11
C VAL A 129 24.00 7.15 4.76
N ASN A 130 24.64 6.20 4.10
CA ASN A 130 26.02 6.30 3.65
C ASN A 130 26.10 6.00 2.14
N TYR A 131 26.81 6.82 1.43
CA TYR A 131 27.19 6.56 0.04
C TYR A 131 28.45 5.68 0.03
N LEU A 132 28.37 4.52 -0.61
CA LEU A 132 29.46 3.54 -0.63
C LEU A 132 30.31 3.59 -1.90
N GLY A 133 29.92 4.39 -2.89
CA GLY A 133 30.62 4.52 -4.15
C GLY A 133 29.84 3.95 -5.34
N THR A 134 30.53 3.87 -6.48
CA THR A 134 29.98 3.33 -7.73
C THR A 134 30.35 1.86 -7.88
N VAL A 135 29.52 1.11 -8.60
CA VAL A 135 29.80 -0.27 -8.99
C VAL A 135 29.71 -0.42 -10.49
N GLU A 136 30.55 -1.32 -11.02
CA GLU A 136 30.45 -1.72 -12.41
C GLU A 136 29.12 -2.46 -12.67
N LYS A 137 28.66 -2.36 -13.91
CA LYS A 137 27.43 -3.03 -14.34
C LYS A 137 27.55 -4.53 -14.17
N SER A 138 26.62 -5.14 -13.45
CA SER A 138 26.51 -6.60 -13.43
C SER A 138 25.37 -7.03 -14.36
N ASP A 139 25.65 -7.98 -15.24
CA ASP A 139 24.79 -8.38 -16.37
C ASP A 139 23.51 -9.14 -15.99
N ARG A 140 23.24 -9.36 -14.70
CA ARG A 140 22.32 -10.44 -14.33
C ARG A 140 20.83 -10.20 -14.51
N PHE A 141 20.31 -8.94 -14.53
CA PHE A 141 18.84 -8.73 -14.62
C PHE A 141 18.37 -7.39 -15.22
N LEU A 142 19.26 -6.60 -15.84
CA LEU A 142 18.97 -5.20 -16.10
C LEU A 142 19.11 -4.78 -17.57
N SER A 143 18.94 -5.72 -18.51
CA SER A 143 19.21 -5.47 -19.93
C SER A 143 18.34 -4.40 -20.61
N ARG A 144 17.19 -4.05 -20.02
CA ARG A 144 16.30 -2.97 -20.51
C ARG A 144 16.07 -1.84 -19.52
N SER A 145 16.53 -1.99 -18.28
CA SER A 145 16.37 -1.02 -17.22
C SER A 145 17.23 0.22 -17.47
N LEU A 146 16.78 1.36 -16.95
CA LEU A 146 17.60 2.59 -16.86
C LEU A 146 18.94 2.35 -16.16
N LEU A 147 18.99 1.35 -15.27
CA LEU A 147 20.22 0.89 -14.63
C LEU A 147 21.26 0.39 -15.64
N SER A 148 20.85 -0.09 -16.82
CA SER A 148 21.80 -0.56 -17.84
C SER A 148 22.64 0.55 -18.46
N ASN A 149 22.12 1.79 -18.48
CA ASN A 149 22.74 2.95 -19.16
C ASN A 149 23.20 4.06 -18.20
N SER A 150 22.95 3.93 -16.91
CA SER A 150 23.31 4.89 -15.87
C SER A 150 24.49 4.36 -15.03
N THR A 151 25.23 5.26 -14.39
CA THR A 151 26.16 4.88 -13.32
C THR A 151 25.37 4.25 -12.19
N ASN A 152 25.80 3.09 -11.70
CA ASN A 152 25.19 2.45 -10.54
C ASN A 152 25.93 2.87 -9.28
N HIS A 153 25.17 3.32 -8.30
CA HIS A 153 25.65 3.75 -6.99
C HIS A 153 25.17 2.80 -5.91
N LEU A 154 26.01 2.49 -4.92
CA LEU A 154 25.62 1.75 -3.73
C LEU A 154 25.33 2.70 -2.59
N ILE A 155 24.15 2.54 -2.02
CA ILE A 155 23.65 3.32 -0.89
C ILE A 155 23.38 2.38 0.27
N GLU A 156 23.99 2.64 1.41
CA GLU A 156 23.70 1.95 2.66
C GLU A 156 22.67 2.73 3.47
N VAL A 157 21.66 2.03 3.96
CA VAL A 157 20.65 2.56 4.89
C VAL A 157 20.64 1.71 6.15
N ARG A 158 20.81 2.34 7.31
CA ARG A 158 20.64 1.71 8.61
C ARG A 158 19.33 2.16 9.24
N GLY A 159 18.66 1.21 9.89
CA GLY A 159 17.36 1.46 10.50
C GLY A 159 16.27 1.70 9.46
N ASN A 160 15.16 2.20 9.94
CA ASN A 160 13.91 2.23 9.20
C ASN A 160 13.62 3.65 8.70
N MET A 161 14.28 4.05 7.63
CA MET A 161 14.14 5.39 7.04
C MET A 161 12.99 5.44 6.05
N ARG A 162 12.24 6.53 6.03
CA ARG A 162 11.19 6.76 5.04
C ARG A 162 11.78 7.06 3.67
N ILE A 163 11.08 6.66 2.63
CA ILE A 163 11.46 6.94 1.25
C ILE A 163 11.68 8.44 1.02
N ALA A 164 10.80 9.31 1.51
CA ALA A 164 10.96 10.75 1.37
C ALA A 164 12.29 11.28 1.95
N GLU A 165 12.59 10.93 3.20
CA GLU A 165 13.83 11.35 3.87
C GLU A 165 15.07 10.76 3.20
N LEU A 166 14.94 9.53 2.70
CA LEU A 166 16.01 8.84 2.00
C LEU A 166 16.27 9.46 0.63
N SER A 167 15.23 9.73 -0.16
CA SER A 167 15.36 10.39 -1.48
C SER A 167 16.04 11.76 -1.37
N ASP A 168 15.74 12.54 -0.32
CA ASP A 168 16.41 13.83 -0.11
C ASP A 168 17.90 13.66 0.15
N LYS A 169 18.27 12.71 1.02
CA LYS A 169 19.69 12.43 1.32
C LYS A 169 20.44 11.87 0.13
N MET A 170 19.79 11.04 -0.68
CA MET A 170 20.37 10.52 -1.92
C MET A 170 20.62 11.65 -2.92
N ARG A 171 19.65 12.54 -3.10
CA ARG A 171 19.80 13.71 -3.99
C ARG A 171 20.94 14.63 -3.58
N GLU A 172 21.16 14.86 -2.27
CA GLU A 172 22.31 15.61 -1.75
C GLU A 172 23.65 14.99 -2.20
N SER A 173 23.67 13.68 -2.45
CA SER A 173 24.83 12.94 -2.97
C SER A 173 24.82 12.78 -4.50
N GLY A 174 23.92 13.46 -5.22
CA GLY A 174 23.78 13.32 -6.66
C GLY A 174 23.21 11.99 -7.14
N VAL A 175 22.48 11.29 -6.28
CA VAL A 175 21.93 9.95 -6.54
C VAL A 175 20.41 9.96 -6.39
N SER A 176 19.74 9.15 -7.20
CA SER A 176 18.29 8.93 -7.18
C SER A 176 17.94 7.45 -7.20
N PHE A 177 16.73 7.13 -6.78
CA PHE A 177 16.13 5.84 -7.12
C PHE A 177 15.77 5.81 -8.61
N PRO A 178 16.00 4.68 -9.30
CA PRO A 178 15.51 4.52 -10.68
C PRO A 178 13.98 4.45 -10.74
N THR A 179 13.36 4.00 -9.68
CA THR A 179 11.90 3.91 -9.50
C THR A 179 11.55 4.06 -8.03
N VAL A 180 10.45 4.71 -7.71
CA VAL A 180 9.98 4.87 -6.34
C VAL A 180 8.47 4.68 -6.22
N SER A 181 8.05 4.32 -5.01
CA SER A 181 6.63 4.32 -4.65
C SER A 181 6.08 5.76 -4.67
N MET A 182 4.86 5.93 -5.17
CA MET A 182 4.12 7.18 -5.08
C MET A 182 3.94 7.64 -3.63
N ILE A 183 3.82 6.69 -2.70
CA ILE A 183 3.67 6.97 -1.28
C ILE A 183 5.05 7.01 -0.63
N SER A 184 5.49 8.20 -0.24
CA SER A 184 6.85 8.43 0.26
C SER A 184 6.99 8.33 1.79
N TYR A 185 5.89 8.14 2.52
CA TYR A 185 5.90 8.02 3.99
C TYR A 185 6.28 6.65 4.52
N VAL A 186 6.24 5.65 3.66
CA VAL A 186 6.62 4.28 4.00
C VAL A 186 8.14 4.17 4.11
N SER A 187 8.61 3.22 4.92
CA SER A 187 10.04 2.94 5.00
C SER A 187 10.50 2.03 3.89
N LEU A 188 11.78 2.14 3.53
CA LEU A 188 12.39 1.27 2.54
C LEU A 188 12.24 -0.21 2.91
N GLN A 189 12.59 -0.59 4.15
CA GLN A 189 12.52 -1.98 4.62
C GLN A 189 11.09 -2.54 4.61
N GLY A 190 10.12 -1.76 5.09
CA GLY A 190 8.72 -2.19 5.09
C GLY A 190 8.16 -2.32 3.68
N LEU A 191 8.50 -1.37 2.81
CA LEU A 191 8.03 -1.35 1.43
C LEU A 191 8.58 -2.53 0.63
N THR A 192 9.88 -2.80 0.74
CA THR A 192 10.52 -3.95 0.07
C THR A 192 10.02 -5.29 0.61
N ALA A 193 9.80 -5.40 1.93
CA ALA A 193 9.32 -6.64 2.55
C ALA A 193 7.89 -7.02 2.13
N THR A 194 7.08 -6.07 1.65
CA THR A 194 5.68 -6.32 1.24
C THR A 194 5.48 -6.27 -0.28
N GLY A 195 6.55 -6.20 -1.08
CA GLY A 195 6.47 -6.14 -2.54
C GLY A 195 6.14 -4.75 -3.08
N GLY A 196 6.53 -3.70 -2.34
CA GLY A 196 6.32 -2.32 -2.76
C GLY A 196 7.05 -1.97 -4.04
N HIS A 197 6.40 -1.15 -4.87
CA HIS A 197 6.83 -0.86 -6.23
C HIS A 197 6.64 0.61 -6.61
N GLY A 198 7.28 0.99 -7.70
CA GLY A 198 7.07 2.25 -8.40
C GLY A 198 6.33 2.06 -9.72
N THR A 199 6.82 2.71 -10.75
CA THR A 199 6.39 2.55 -12.13
C THR A 199 7.61 2.58 -13.07
N GLY A 200 7.41 2.15 -14.31
CA GLY A 200 8.44 2.06 -15.34
C GLY A 200 8.54 0.65 -15.88
N ILE A 201 8.10 0.44 -17.12
CA ILE A 201 8.01 -0.90 -17.72
C ILE A 201 9.38 -1.61 -17.81
N GLY A 202 10.47 -0.85 -17.76
CA GLY A 202 11.83 -1.37 -17.68
C GLY A 202 12.44 -1.36 -16.27
N GLU A 203 11.71 -0.89 -15.25
CA GLU A 203 12.25 -0.72 -13.89
C GLU A 203 11.72 -1.80 -12.95
N PRO A 204 12.58 -2.41 -12.10
CA PRO A 204 12.15 -3.45 -11.17
C PRO A 204 11.31 -2.88 -10.03
N ALA A 205 10.64 -3.74 -9.29
CA ALA A 205 10.16 -3.39 -7.96
C ALA A 205 11.34 -3.04 -7.04
N LEU A 206 11.07 -2.33 -5.94
CA LEU A 206 12.15 -1.85 -5.05
C LEU A 206 12.99 -2.98 -4.43
N SER A 207 12.41 -4.16 -4.23
CA SER A 207 13.15 -5.34 -3.78
C SER A 207 14.23 -5.78 -4.79
N GLY A 208 14.04 -5.55 -6.08
CA GLY A 208 15.02 -5.83 -7.12
C GLY A 208 16.27 -4.92 -7.10
N LEU A 209 16.22 -3.81 -6.35
CA LEU A 209 17.35 -2.89 -6.17
C LEU A 209 18.27 -3.29 -5.01
N ILE A 210 17.88 -4.24 -4.18
CA ILE A 210 18.64 -4.62 -2.97
C ILE A 210 19.84 -5.47 -3.37
N GLU A 211 20.99 -5.13 -2.81
CA GLU A 211 22.26 -5.85 -3.00
C GLU A 211 22.66 -6.65 -1.76
N GLU A 212 22.35 -6.12 -0.59
CA GLU A 212 22.76 -6.72 0.67
C GLU A 212 21.79 -6.32 1.78
N VAL A 213 21.52 -7.22 2.70
CA VAL A 213 20.78 -6.93 3.94
C VAL A 213 21.50 -7.52 5.14
N THR A 214 21.50 -6.80 6.26
CA THR A 214 21.88 -7.33 7.56
C THR A 214 20.64 -7.44 8.43
N ILE A 215 20.45 -8.62 9.00
CA ILE A 215 19.22 -9.02 9.70
C ILE A 215 19.63 -9.51 11.10
N CYS A 216 18.91 -9.05 12.12
CA CYS A 216 18.94 -9.68 13.43
C CYS A 216 17.95 -10.85 13.39
N ASP A 217 18.46 -12.06 13.47
CA ASP A 217 17.70 -13.30 13.34
C ASP A 217 17.04 -13.75 14.66
N MET A 218 16.36 -14.88 14.64
CA MET A 218 15.66 -15.43 15.82
C MET A 218 16.60 -15.85 16.95
N ASN A 219 17.89 -16.08 16.66
CA ASN A 219 18.91 -16.42 17.63
C ASN A 219 19.59 -15.18 18.26
N GLY A 220 19.22 -13.97 17.80
CA GLY A 220 19.88 -12.73 18.20
C GLY A 220 21.21 -12.49 17.49
N GLU A 221 21.45 -13.18 16.39
CA GLU A 221 22.65 -13.03 15.59
C GLU A 221 22.46 -12.04 14.45
N MET A 222 23.52 -11.28 14.18
CA MET A 222 23.53 -10.32 13.05
C MET A 222 24.08 -11.03 11.82
N ARG A 223 23.19 -11.43 10.93
CA ARG A 223 23.55 -12.17 9.71
C ARG A 223 23.38 -11.30 8.48
N THR A 224 24.31 -11.43 7.54
CA THR A 224 24.28 -10.70 6.28
C THR A 224 23.96 -11.64 5.13
N LEU A 225 23.01 -11.22 4.29
CA LEU A 225 22.61 -11.89 3.05
C LEU A 225 22.96 -10.97 1.89
N THR A 226 23.78 -11.46 0.95
CA THR A 226 24.19 -10.72 -0.26
C THR A 226 23.54 -11.30 -1.51
N ARG A 227 23.51 -10.53 -2.58
CA ARG A 227 22.94 -10.95 -3.87
C ARG A 227 23.61 -12.19 -4.48
N GLU A 228 24.83 -12.51 -4.07
CA GLU A 228 25.55 -13.71 -4.52
C GLU A 228 24.98 -15.00 -3.91
N HIS A 229 24.22 -14.88 -2.83
CA HIS A 229 23.60 -16.06 -2.21
C HIS A 229 22.51 -16.62 -3.14
N LYS A 230 22.55 -17.93 -3.39
CA LYS A 230 21.63 -18.61 -4.34
C LYS A 230 20.15 -18.39 -4.08
N ASP A 231 19.75 -18.19 -2.82
CA ASP A 231 18.36 -17.99 -2.40
C ASP A 231 18.01 -16.49 -2.23
N PHE A 232 18.91 -15.57 -2.63
CA PHE A 232 18.72 -14.12 -2.40
C PHE A 232 17.42 -13.62 -2.99
N GLU A 233 17.16 -13.86 -4.27
CA GLU A 233 15.97 -13.39 -4.98
C GLU A 233 14.68 -13.94 -4.34
N THR A 234 14.69 -15.24 -3.98
CA THR A 234 13.56 -15.88 -3.31
C THR A 234 13.27 -15.25 -1.95
N LEU A 235 14.31 -14.97 -1.16
CA LEU A 235 14.19 -14.40 0.18
C LEU A 235 13.87 -12.90 0.17
N MET A 236 14.31 -12.16 -0.86
CA MET A 236 14.14 -10.71 -0.93
C MET A 236 12.93 -10.27 -1.76
N GLY A 237 12.31 -11.14 -2.53
CA GLY A 237 11.16 -10.81 -3.39
C GLY A 237 9.99 -10.16 -2.65
N ALA A 238 9.55 -10.77 -1.56
CA ALA A 238 8.64 -10.20 -0.56
C ALA A 238 8.69 -11.07 0.70
N ASN A 239 9.62 -10.82 1.61
CA ASN A 239 9.85 -11.69 2.77
C ASN A 239 8.86 -11.50 3.91
N LEU A 240 7.98 -10.51 3.83
CA LEU A 240 6.99 -10.17 4.86
C LEU A 240 7.60 -10.03 6.27
N GLY A 241 8.91 -9.79 6.38
CA GLY A 241 9.66 -9.70 7.64
C GLY A 241 9.84 -11.04 8.37
N MET A 242 9.63 -12.17 7.70
CA MET A 242 9.76 -13.51 8.32
C MET A 242 11.22 -13.95 8.48
N MET A 243 12.16 -13.29 7.84
CA MET A 243 13.59 -13.56 7.98
C MET A 243 14.17 -13.03 9.30
N GLY A 244 13.53 -12.03 9.92
CA GLY A 244 14.04 -11.33 11.09
C GLY A 244 13.88 -9.83 10.97
N ILE A 245 14.56 -9.09 11.84
CA ILE A 245 14.52 -7.63 11.87
C ILE A 245 15.67 -7.07 11.03
N ILE A 246 15.37 -6.50 9.87
CA ILE A 246 16.36 -5.87 8.99
C ILE A 246 16.89 -4.60 9.67
N THR A 247 18.20 -4.58 9.96
CA THR A 247 18.88 -3.47 10.63
C THR A 247 19.64 -2.57 9.66
N ARG A 248 20.09 -3.15 8.53
CA ARG A 248 20.88 -2.49 7.49
C ARG A 248 20.50 -3.04 6.12
N MET A 249 20.53 -2.19 5.11
CA MET A 249 20.27 -2.55 3.72
C MET A 249 21.22 -1.77 2.82
N VAL A 250 21.79 -2.42 1.81
CA VAL A 250 22.51 -1.80 0.70
C VAL A 250 21.68 -1.99 -0.54
N PHE A 251 21.47 -0.91 -1.29
CA PHE A 251 20.71 -0.97 -2.53
C PHE A 251 21.34 -0.10 -3.63
N ARG A 252 20.91 -0.35 -4.87
CA ARG A 252 21.37 0.41 -6.04
C ARG A 252 20.56 1.66 -6.24
N GLY A 253 21.26 2.77 -6.45
CA GLY A 253 20.75 4.00 -7.00
C GLY A 253 21.36 4.27 -8.39
N VAL A 254 20.90 5.33 -9.03
CA VAL A 254 21.40 5.86 -10.30
C VAL A 254 21.78 7.32 -10.14
N ASP A 255 22.48 7.90 -11.14
CA ASP A 255 22.70 9.34 -11.17
C ASP A 255 21.37 10.10 -11.03
N ALA A 256 21.38 11.18 -10.24
CA ALA A 256 20.21 12.02 -10.07
C ALA A 256 19.74 12.61 -11.41
N PHE A 257 18.45 12.65 -11.64
CA PHE A 257 17.86 13.06 -12.91
C PHE A 257 16.60 13.90 -12.75
N ASN A 258 16.27 14.66 -13.78
CA ASN A 258 14.98 15.32 -13.92
C ASN A 258 14.03 14.46 -14.75
N LEU A 259 12.75 14.60 -14.46
CA LEU A 259 11.64 14.06 -15.24
C LEU A 259 10.84 15.18 -15.88
N LYS A 260 10.44 14.97 -17.12
CA LYS A 260 9.40 15.72 -17.80
C LYS A 260 8.10 14.94 -17.70
N GLU A 261 7.09 15.57 -17.13
CA GLU A 261 5.73 15.01 -17.04
C GLU A 261 4.86 15.57 -18.14
N GLU A 262 4.19 14.68 -18.85
CA GLU A 262 3.11 14.98 -19.78
C GLU A 262 1.83 14.32 -19.31
N VAL A 263 0.69 15.00 -19.49
CA VAL A 263 -0.61 14.53 -19.01
C VAL A 263 -1.60 14.46 -20.15
N GLU A 264 -2.18 13.27 -20.34
CA GLU A 264 -3.27 13.02 -21.27
C GLU A 264 -4.58 12.82 -20.50
N LEU A 265 -5.67 13.39 -21.00
CA LEU A 265 -6.99 13.33 -20.37
C LEU A 265 -8.02 12.70 -21.32
N PHE A 266 -8.80 11.75 -20.81
CA PHE A 266 -9.85 11.05 -21.56
C PHE A 266 -11.19 11.11 -20.84
N THR A 267 -12.26 11.36 -21.59
CA THR A 267 -13.63 11.41 -21.05
C THR A 267 -14.20 10.05 -20.73
N ASP A 268 -13.77 9.03 -21.46
CA ASP A 268 -14.13 7.63 -21.25
C ASP A 268 -13.04 6.69 -21.78
N ILE A 269 -13.21 5.39 -21.53
CA ILE A 269 -12.27 4.36 -21.92
C ILE A 269 -12.28 4.10 -23.43
N GLU A 270 -13.39 4.39 -24.12
CA GLU A 270 -13.52 4.12 -25.56
C GLU A 270 -12.56 4.97 -26.39
N HIS A 271 -12.11 6.11 -25.85
CA HIS A 271 -11.10 6.95 -26.46
C HIS A 271 -9.65 6.44 -26.23
N MET A 272 -9.46 5.44 -25.38
CA MET A 272 -8.17 4.78 -25.15
C MET A 272 -8.17 3.42 -25.85
N THR A 273 -7.51 3.32 -27.00
CA THR A 273 -7.40 2.02 -27.68
C THR A 273 -6.25 1.18 -27.12
N ALA A 274 -6.31 -0.13 -27.34
CA ALA A 274 -5.23 -1.06 -26.95
C ALA A 274 -3.88 -0.66 -27.58
N ASP A 275 -3.88 -0.30 -28.87
CA ASP A 275 -2.67 0.14 -29.60
C ASP A 275 -2.11 1.47 -29.05
N MET A 276 -3.00 2.38 -28.67
CA MET A 276 -2.59 3.63 -28.03
C MET A 276 -1.92 3.35 -26.69
N LEU A 277 -2.53 2.56 -25.82
CA LEU A 277 -1.95 2.18 -24.52
C LEU A 277 -0.61 1.45 -24.71
N GLN A 278 -0.52 0.55 -25.68
CA GLN A 278 0.73 -0.13 -26.02
C GLN A 278 1.81 0.88 -26.44
N THR A 279 1.46 1.84 -27.27
CA THR A 279 2.37 2.89 -27.75
C THR A 279 2.82 3.79 -26.60
N LEU A 280 1.90 4.24 -25.73
CA LEU A 280 2.23 5.07 -24.58
C LEU A 280 3.18 4.35 -23.61
N LEU A 281 2.94 3.06 -23.35
CA LEU A 281 3.79 2.25 -22.48
C LEU A 281 5.17 1.95 -23.07
N GLN A 282 5.28 1.82 -24.40
CA GLN A 282 6.56 1.54 -25.07
C GLN A 282 7.43 2.77 -25.25
N ASN A 283 6.80 3.94 -25.49
CA ASN A 283 7.51 5.18 -25.82
C ASN A 283 7.86 6.02 -24.59
N ASN A 284 7.35 5.67 -23.41
CA ASN A 284 7.63 6.42 -22.19
C ASN A 284 8.32 5.55 -21.15
N GLN A 285 9.27 6.14 -20.43
CA GLN A 285 10.03 5.41 -19.41
C GLN A 285 9.15 5.05 -18.22
N TYR A 286 8.22 5.93 -17.86
CA TYR A 286 7.30 5.74 -16.74
C TYR A 286 5.88 6.08 -17.16
N PHE A 287 4.94 5.37 -16.57
CA PHE A 287 3.52 5.48 -16.86
C PHE A 287 2.71 5.41 -15.56
N SER A 288 1.72 6.28 -15.41
CA SER A 288 0.73 6.17 -14.34
C SER A 288 -0.63 6.59 -14.86
N GLY A 289 -1.63 5.75 -14.66
CA GLY A 289 -3.03 6.06 -14.94
C GLY A 289 -3.81 6.30 -13.66
N LEU A 290 -4.77 7.23 -13.71
CA LEU A 290 -5.81 7.42 -12.70
C LEU A 290 -7.16 7.41 -13.41
N GLY A 291 -8.03 6.52 -13.00
CA GLY A 291 -9.40 6.43 -13.49
C GLY A 291 -10.44 6.54 -12.40
N ILE A 292 -11.57 7.15 -12.74
CA ILE A 292 -12.77 7.20 -11.90
C ILE A 292 -13.92 6.62 -12.71
N PRO A 293 -14.09 5.28 -12.69
CA PRO A 293 -15.04 4.55 -13.55
C PRO A 293 -16.47 4.76 -13.06
N THR A 294 -16.95 6.00 -13.09
CA THR A 294 -18.30 6.36 -12.65
C THR A 294 -19.21 6.64 -13.83
N THR A 295 -20.47 6.19 -13.73
CA THR A 295 -21.50 6.51 -14.70
C THR A 295 -22.19 7.81 -14.29
N LEU A 296 -21.78 8.90 -14.88
CA LEU A 296 -22.39 10.21 -14.65
C LEU A 296 -23.59 10.41 -15.57
N LYS A 297 -24.73 10.79 -14.99
CA LYS A 297 -26.01 10.88 -15.73
C LYS A 297 -26.19 12.19 -16.52
N SER A 298 -25.49 13.27 -16.16
CA SER A 298 -25.64 14.56 -16.83
C SER A 298 -24.77 14.67 -18.08
N GLU A 299 -25.26 15.37 -19.10
CA GLU A 299 -24.51 15.63 -20.34
C GLU A 299 -23.19 16.38 -20.07
N GLN A 300 -23.18 17.25 -19.07
CA GLN A 300 -21.99 17.97 -18.65
C GLN A 300 -20.95 17.01 -18.07
N ALA A 301 -21.40 16.07 -17.23
CA ALA A 301 -20.54 15.07 -16.61
C ALA A 301 -19.96 14.07 -17.62
N LYS A 302 -20.67 13.80 -18.71
CA LYS A 302 -20.15 12.97 -19.82
C LYS A 302 -18.95 13.62 -20.53
N LYS A 303 -18.85 14.95 -20.52
CA LYS A 303 -17.74 15.70 -21.12
C LYS A 303 -16.54 15.87 -20.18
N THR A 304 -16.67 15.45 -18.93
CA THR A 304 -15.61 15.55 -17.93
C THR A 304 -14.63 14.41 -18.09
N PRO A 305 -13.32 14.70 -18.15
CA PRO A 305 -12.31 13.64 -18.14
C PRO A 305 -12.45 12.75 -16.93
N LYS A 306 -12.54 11.43 -17.13
CA LYS A 306 -12.59 10.40 -16.08
C LYS A 306 -11.26 9.67 -15.95
N TRP A 307 -10.42 9.77 -16.95
CA TRP A 307 -9.14 9.11 -17.00
C TRP A 307 -8.05 10.13 -17.23
N GLN A 308 -7.00 10.02 -16.44
CA GLN A 308 -5.79 10.82 -16.52
C GLN A 308 -4.60 9.86 -16.69
N ILE A 309 -3.87 10.01 -17.78
CA ILE A 309 -2.61 9.30 -18.01
C ILE A 309 -1.46 10.27 -17.80
N ARG A 310 -0.52 9.92 -16.96
CA ARG A 310 0.72 10.66 -16.73
C ARG A 310 1.89 9.88 -17.30
N LEU A 311 2.67 10.54 -18.10
CA LEU A 311 3.84 10.00 -18.78
C LEU A 311 5.05 10.76 -18.28
N TRP A 312 6.09 10.04 -17.90
CA TRP A 312 7.33 10.65 -17.45
C TRP A 312 8.52 10.12 -18.23
N ASN A 313 9.37 11.05 -18.66
CA ASN A 313 10.62 10.75 -19.36
C ASN A 313 11.77 11.53 -18.73
N LYS A 314 12.95 10.92 -18.67
CA LYS A 314 14.17 11.62 -18.27
C LYS A 314 14.45 12.76 -19.23
N THR A 315 14.89 13.89 -18.68
CA THR A 315 15.20 15.09 -19.47
C THR A 315 16.37 15.84 -18.88
N ASN A 316 17.09 16.56 -19.74
CA ASN A 316 18.10 17.53 -19.35
C ASN A 316 17.53 18.96 -19.28
N GLU A 317 16.23 19.14 -19.49
CA GLU A 317 15.57 20.44 -19.36
C GLU A 317 15.67 20.93 -17.91
N LEU A 318 15.76 22.26 -17.75
CA LEU A 318 15.77 22.87 -16.42
C LEU A 318 14.40 22.69 -15.73
N PRO A 319 14.38 22.48 -14.40
CA PRO A 319 13.14 22.36 -13.67
C PRO A 319 12.22 23.58 -13.83
N THR A 320 10.97 23.35 -14.16
CA THR A 320 9.91 24.37 -14.21
C THR A 320 9.16 24.50 -12.87
N ILE A 321 9.33 23.51 -11.97
CA ILE A 321 8.78 23.52 -10.62
C ILE A 321 9.90 23.67 -9.61
N SER A 322 9.56 24.14 -8.41
CA SER A 322 10.50 24.19 -7.29
C SER A 322 11.10 22.81 -7.01
N ASN A 323 12.42 22.75 -6.84
CA ASN A 323 13.12 21.51 -6.43
C ASN A 323 12.81 21.11 -4.97
N LYS A 324 11.86 21.75 -4.32
CA LYS A 324 11.34 21.29 -3.04
C LYS A 324 10.50 20.04 -3.28
N PRO A 325 10.75 18.98 -2.53
CA PRO A 325 9.93 17.78 -2.61
C PRO A 325 8.44 18.10 -2.47
N LEU A 326 7.60 17.40 -3.21
CA LEU A 326 6.14 17.59 -3.22
C LEU A 326 5.49 17.47 -1.83
N TYR A 327 6.17 16.89 -0.85
CA TYR A 327 5.70 16.81 0.53
C TYR A 327 5.93 18.10 1.34
N HIS A 328 6.59 19.11 0.80
CA HIS A 328 6.61 20.43 1.41
C HIS A 328 5.31 21.19 1.14
N ALA A 329 4.86 21.92 2.14
CA ALA A 329 3.57 22.63 2.12
C ALA A 329 3.36 23.51 0.88
N ASP A 330 4.44 24.05 0.35
CA ASP A 330 4.45 25.03 -0.75
C ASP A 330 4.30 24.40 -2.15
N SER A 331 4.43 23.06 -2.26
CA SER A 331 4.39 22.33 -3.53
C SER A 331 3.25 21.32 -3.62
N ARG A 332 2.27 21.44 -2.74
CA ARG A 332 1.13 20.50 -2.70
C ARG A 332 0.25 20.64 -3.91
N SER A 333 -0.11 19.48 -4.51
CA SER A 333 -1.21 19.44 -5.46
C SER A 333 -2.53 19.86 -4.80
N PHE A 334 -3.48 20.27 -5.61
CA PHE A 334 -4.83 20.59 -5.10
C PHE A 334 -5.45 19.40 -4.36
N LEU A 335 -5.28 18.17 -4.85
CA LEU A 335 -5.73 16.97 -4.16
C LEU A 335 -5.15 16.86 -2.75
N GLN A 336 -3.90 17.23 -2.57
CA GLN A 336 -3.25 17.23 -1.26
C GLN A 336 -3.78 18.35 -0.37
N GLN A 337 -3.99 19.55 -0.93
CA GLN A 337 -4.58 20.67 -0.20
C GLN A 337 -6.06 20.41 0.09
N PHE A 338 -6.80 19.83 -0.85
CA PHE A 338 -8.18 19.41 -0.69
C PHE A 338 -8.32 18.37 0.41
N ASN A 339 -7.52 17.30 0.36
CA ASN A 339 -7.50 16.27 1.40
C ASN A 339 -7.14 16.84 2.79
N VAL A 340 -6.30 17.88 2.83
CA VAL A 340 -5.92 18.58 4.06
C VAL A 340 -7.03 19.47 4.58
N ASN A 341 -7.71 20.20 3.71
CA ASN A 341 -8.66 21.26 4.07
C ASN A 341 -10.10 20.75 4.26
N VAL A 342 -10.51 19.74 3.48
CA VAL A 342 -11.79 19.02 3.66
C VAL A 342 -11.64 17.92 4.68
N GLY A 343 -10.40 17.46 4.80
CA GLY A 343 -9.94 16.58 5.83
C GLY A 343 -10.53 15.19 5.80
N ASP A 344 -9.87 14.32 6.52
CA ASP A 344 -10.38 13.00 6.87
C ASP A 344 -11.81 13.07 7.43
N TRP A 345 -12.19 14.21 8.02
CA TRP A 345 -13.51 14.41 8.59
C TRP A 345 -14.63 14.38 7.54
N ALA A 346 -14.57 15.23 6.50
CA ALA A 346 -15.62 15.26 5.47
C ALA A 346 -15.63 13.97 4.64
N MET A 347 -14.45 13.46 4.27
CA MET A 347 -14.37 12.19 3.55
C MET A 347 -14.81 11.00 4.40
N ASN A 348 -14.50 11.01 5.69
CA ASN A 348 -14.98 9.99 6.63
C ASN A 348 -16.48 10.05 6.82
N LEU A 349 -17.06 11.24 6.80
CA LEU A 349 -18.51 11.45 6.85
C LEU A 349 -19.18 10.95 5.56
N ILE A 350 -18.64 11.30 4.40
CA ILE A 350 -19.12 10.84 3.10
C ILE A 350 -19.02 9.32 3.02
N ALA A 351 -17.87 8.74 3.40
CA ALA A 351 -17.63 7.31 3.34
C ALA A 351 -18.57 6.45 4.17
N GLY A 352 -19.06 6.97 5.29
CA GLY A 352 -19.91 6.23 6.22
C GLY A 352 -21.39 6.57 6.17
N SER A 353 -21.84 7.41 5.20
CA SER A 353 -23.18 7.98 5.21
C SER A 353 -23.90 7.84 3.87
N GLU A 354 -25.14 8.31 3.84
CA GLU A 354 -25.98 8.43 2.65
C GLU A 354 -25.43 9.40 1.59
N LEU A 355 -24.34 10.15 1.91
CA LEU A 355 -23.69 11.10 1.03
C LEU A 355 -22.62 10.47 0.11
N LYS A 356 -22.48 9.15 0.13
CA LYS A 356 -21.45 8.42 -0.65
C LYS A 356 -21.49 8.67 -2.16
N ASP A 357 -22.65 9.03 -2.70
CA ASP A 357 -22.83 9.39 -4.12
C ASP A 357 -22.17 10.73 -4.50
N LEU A 358 -21.74 11.54 -3.52
CA LEU A 358 -20.91 12.73 -3.77
C LEU A 358 -19.44 12.38 -4.05
N PHE A 359 -18.97 11.21 -3.65
CA PHE A 359 -17.57 10.83 -3.74
C PHE A 359 -17.01 10.87 -5.17
N PRO A 360 -17.65 10.30 -6.20
CA PRO A 360 -17.16 10.37 -7.57
C PRO A 360 -17.03 11.81 -8.09
N HIS A 361 -18.01 12.65 -7.74
CA HIS A 361 -17.99 14.07 -8.14
C HIS A 361 -16.87 14.84 -7.45
N LEU A 362 -16.59 14.54 -6.18
CA LEU A 362 -15.47 15.09 -5.44
C LEU A 362 -14.14 14.69 -6.03
N MET A 363 -13.97 13.42 -6.37
CA MET A 363 -12.74 12.90 -6.98
C MET A 363 -12.49 13.51 -8.36
N LEU A 364 -13.53 13.61 -9.20
CA LEU A 364 -13.40 14.26 -10.52
C LEU A 364 -13.09 15.74 -10.40
N PHE A 365 -13.74 16.44 -9.48
CA PHE A 365 -13.45 17.84 -9.19
C PHE A 365 -12.00 18.03 -8.73
N ALA A 366 -11.53 17.20 -7.80
CA ALA A 366 -10.19 17.25 -7.28
C ALA A 366 -9.13 16.96 -8.37
N ALA A 367 -9.35 15.95 -9.21
CA ALA A 367 -8.46 15.63 -10.32
C ALA A 367 -8.38 16.77 -11.34
N GLN A 368 -9.51 17.38 -11.68
CA GLN A 368 -9.55 18.52 -12.61
C GLN A 368 -8.87 19.76 -12.01
N GLN A 369 -9.05 20.02 -10.72
CA GLN A 369 -8.40 21.13 -10.06
C GLN A 369 -6.87 20.96 -9.97
N GLU A 370 -6.39 19.76 -9.75
CA GLU A 370 -4.96 19.47 -9.81
C GLU A 370 -4.38 19.81 -11.18
N PHE A 371 -5.10 19.44 -12.25
CA PHE A 371 -4.71 19.78 -13.62
C PHE A 371 -4.73 21.30 -13.87
N ASN A 372 -5.80 21.99 -13.46
CA ASN A 372 -5.95 23.42 -13.65
C ASN A 372 -4.90 24.24 -12.89
N GLN A 373 -4.54 23.83 -11.68
CA GLN A 373 -3.53 24.51 -10.86
C GLN A 373 -2.11 24.43 -11.43
N ARG A 374 -1.80 23.38 -12.17
CA ARG A 374 -0.49 23.27 -12.83
C ARG A 374 -0.33 24.23 -14.00
N GLY A 375 -1.44 24.74 -14.56
CA GLY A 375 -1.48 25.75 -15.62
C GLY A 375 -0.86 25.33 -16.96
N THR A 376 -0.15 24.18 -16.99
CA THR A 376 0.48 23.59 -18.17
C THR A 376 0.28 22.08 -18.17
N LYS A 377 0.18 21.49 -19.35
CA LYS A 377 0.14 20.02 -19.49
C LYS A 377 1.50 19.37 -19.23
N THR A 378 2.57 20.15 -19.24
CA THR A 378 3.96 19.66 -19.12
C THR A 378 4.67 20.36 -17.98
N ILE A 379 5.29 19.59 -17.10
CA ILE A 379 6.16 20.08 -16.03
C ILE A 379 7.48 19.34 -16.04
N VAL A 380 8.54 20.02 -15.59
CA VAL A 380 9.88 19.44 -15.42
C VAL A 380 10.33 19.63 -13.98
N GLY A 381 10.85 18.58 -13.38
CA GLY A 381 11.37 18.63 -12.02
C GLY A 381 12.23 17.41 -11.69
N HIS A 382 12.91 17.46 -10.54
CA HIS A 382 13.64 16.32 -10.05
C HIS A 382 12.70 15.12 -9.84
N GLU A 383 13.18 13.89 -10.06
CA GLU A 383 12.34 12.68 -10.05
C GLU A 383 11.49 12.56 -8.79
N ASN A 384 12.06 12.81 -7.60
CA ASN A 384 11.33 12.73 -6.34
C ASN A 384 10.27 13.85 -6.16
N CYS A 385 10.39 14.96 -6.91
CA CYS A 385 9.40 16.03 -6.91
C CYS A 385 8.22 15.74 -7.83
N ILE A 386 8.43 14.91 -8.85
CA ILE A 386 7.43 14.53 -9.85
C ILE A 386 6.66 13.28 -9.43
N THR A 387 7.37 12.23 -9.02
CA THR A 387 6.78 10.90 -8.80
C THR A 387 6.19 10.70 -7.42
N HIS A 388 6.66 11.45 -6.42
CA HIS A 388 6.14 11.34 -5.05
C HIS A 388 4.85 12.13 -4.91
N HIS A 389 3.74 11.45 -5.00
CA HIS A 389 2.45 12.00 -4.60
C HIS A 389 2.20 11.67 -3.13
N GLN A 390 2.10 12.70 -2.33
CA GLN A 390 1.63 12.55 -0.97
C GLN A 390 0.11 12.62 -0.99
N VAL A 391 -0.52 11.52 -1.31
CA VAL A 391 -1.96 11.42 -1.14
C VAL A 391 -2.21 11.14 0.33
N GLY A 392 -2.80 12.09 1.04
CA GLY A 392 -3.46 11.79 2.29
C GLY A 392 -4.68 10.94 1.96
N PHE A 393 -4.57 9.62 2.08
CA PHE A 393 -5.76 8.78 2.01
C PHE A 393 -6.61 9.03 3.25
N PRO A 394 -7.92 9.26 3.11
CA PRO A 394 -8.84 9.30 4.23
C PRO A 394 -8.76 8.01 5.05
N GLU A 395 -8.89 8.10 6.37
CA GLU A 395 -8.79 6.93 7.27
C GLU A 395 -9.80 5.80 6.92
N LYS A 396 -10.92 6.13 6.27
CA LYS A 396 -11.96 5.17 5.90
C LYS A 396 -11.92 4.70 4.45
N MET A 397 -10.80 4.82 3.79
CA MET A 397 -10.61 4.23 2.47
C MET A 397 -9.96 2.85 2.57
N ARG A 398 -10.37 1.98 1.66
CA ARG A 398 -9.76 0.69 1.39
C ARG A 398 -8.96 0.75 0.11
N ASP A 399 -7.94 -0.08 0.08
CA ASP A 399 -7.00 -0.11 -1.00
C ASP A 399 -6.59 -1.57 -1.27
N VAL A 400 -7.02 -2.08 -2.41
CA VAL A 400 -6.68 -3.42 -2.92
C VAL A 400 -5.86 -3.24 -4.17
N ASP A 401 -4.67 -3.82 -4.19
CA ASP A 401 -3.74 -3.69 -5.29
C ASP A 401 -3.45 -5.08 -5.89
N VAL A 402 -3.68 -5.21 -7.19
CA VAL A 402 -3.54 -6.46 -7.95
C VAL A 402 -2.44 -6.32 -8.98
N PHE A 403 -1.59 -7.33 -9.06
CA PHE A 403 -0.51 -7.42 -10.03
C PHE A 403 -0.79 -8.49 -11.07
N ILE A 404 -0.69 -8.13 -12.33
CA ILE A 404 -1.00 -8.98 -13.46
C ILE A 404 0.24 -9.09 -14.33
N THR A 405 0.86 -10.26 -14.37
CA THR A 405 2.02 -10.52 -15.22
C THR A 405 1.61 -10.74 -16.66
N VAL A 406 2.20 -9.99 -17.58
CA VAL A 406 1.88 -10.00 -18.99
C VAL A 406 3.14 -9.88 -19.86
N LYS A 407 3.07 -10.33 -21.10
CA LYS A 407 4.13 -10.08 -22.08
C LYS A 407 4.14 -8.60 -22.49
N HIS A 408 5.32 -8.00 -22.63
CA HIS A 408 5.48 -6.62 -23.10
C HIS A 408 4.69 -6.33 -24.39
N SER A 409 4.63 -7.30 -25.31
CA SER A 409 3.93 -7.14 -26.58
C SER A 409 2.41 -7.12 -26.46
N ARG A 410 1.84 -7.45 -25.30
CA ARG A 410 0.41 -7.53 -25.05
C ARG A 410 -0.08 -6.64 -23.92
N VAL A 411 0.80 -5.83 -23.34
CA VAL A 411 0.43 -5.04 -22.16
C VAL A 411 -0.70 -4.05 -22.44
N GLY A 412 -0.70 -3.40 -23.60
CA GLY A 412 -1.76 -2.50 -24.02
C GLY A 412 -3.10 -3.19 -24.22
N GLU A 413 -3.11 -4.36 -24.88
CA GLU A 413 -4.31 -5.19 -25.08
C GLU A 413 -4.92 -5.62 -23.74
N VAL A 414 -4.10 -6.20 -22.86
CA VAL A 414 -4.59 -6.73 -21.58
C VAL A 414 -5.07 -5.60 -20.67
N LEU A 415 -4.35 -4.48 -20.61
CA LEU A 415 -4.76 -3.31 -19.85
C LEU A 415 -6.10 -2.76 -20.36
N TRP A 416 -6.23 -2.59 -21.67
CA TRP A 416 -7.46 -2.13 -22.29
C TRP A 416 -8.67 -3.04 -21.97
N ASP A 417 -8.50 -4.35 -22.11
CA ASP A 417 -9.51 -5.36 -21.75
C ASP A 417 -9.97 -5.22 -20.29
N ILE A 418 -9.02 -5.07 -19.36
CA ILE A 418 -9.31 -4.94 -17.91
C ILE A 418 -10.11 -3.67 -17.62
N LEU A 419 -9.69 -2.54 -18.19
CA LEU A 419 -10.37 -1.26 -17.97
C LEU A 419 -11.78 -1.27 -18.54
N HIS A 420 -12.01 -1.88 -19.71
CA HIS A 420 -13.33 -2.09 -20.29
C HIS A 420 -14.20 -3.00 -19.41
N GLN A 421 -13.63 -4.07 -18.87
CA GLN A 421 -14.35 -4.94 -17.95
C GLN A 421 -14.80 -4.15 -16.72
N ILE A 422 -13.94 -3.35 -16.10
CA ILE A 422 -14.27 -2.53 -14.94
C ILE A 422 -15.38 -1.52 -15.25
N GLU A 423 -15.31 -0.81 -16.37
CA GLU A 423 -16.40 0.12 -16.76
C GLU A 423 -17.72 -0.61 -17.07
N SER A 424 -17.66 -1.80 -17.68
CA SER A 424 -18.84 -2.59 -18.02
C SER A 424 -19.61 -3.09 -16.81
N MET A 425 -18.94 -3.31 -15.70
CA MET A 425 -19.54 -3.78 -14.44
C MET A 425 -20.54 -2.78 -13.87
N LYS A 426 -20.40 -1.50 -14.17
CA LYS A 426 -21.25 -0.40 -13.65
C LYS A 426 -21.49 -0.47 -12.14
N LEU A 427 -20.58 -1.14 -11.46
CA LEU A 427 -20.63 -1.36 -10.02
C LEU A 427 -19.98 -0.17 -9.31
N GLY A 428 -20.63 0.31 -8.28
CA GLY A 428 -20.08 1.23 -7.32
C GLY A 428 -19.59 2.57 -7.90
N GLN A 429 -20.02 3.66 -7.34
CA GLN A 429 -19.61 4.99 -7.78
C GLN A 429 -18.49 5.55 -6.91
N THR A 430 -17.82 4.70 -6.12
CA THR A 430 -16.94 5.13 -5.03
C THR A 430 -15.48 4.68 -5.20
N TYR A 431 -15.07 4.33 -6.45
CA TYR A 431 -13.71 3.85 -6.72
C TYR A 431 -12.88 4.86 -7.50
N ALA A 432 -11.60 4.93 -7.12
CA ALA A 432 -10.54 5.42 -7.97
C ALA A 432 -9.62 4.24 -8.32
N ILE A 433 -9.17 4.18 -9.55
CA ILE A 433 -8.27 3.12 -10.04
C ILE A 433 -6.97 3.78 -10.42
N TYR A 434 -5.89 3.36 -9.75
CA TYR A 434 -4.54 3.73 -10.16
C TYR A 434 -3.91 2.59 -10.94
N ILE A 435 -3.23 2.94 -12.02
CA ILE A 435 -2.61 1.99 -12.94
C ILE A 435 -1.13 2.32 -13.04
N ARG A 436 -0.31 1.28 -12.97
CA ARG A 436 1.12 1.36 -13.26
C ARG A 436 1.59 0.14 -14.00
N CYS A 437 2.71 0.29 -14.67
CA CYS A 437 3.37 -0.82 -15.32
C CYS A 437 4.85 -0.79 -14.92
N LEU A 438 5.39 -1.95 -14.58
CA LEU A 438 6.77 -2.09 -14.15
C LEU A 438 7.36 -3.42 -14.63
N HIS A 439 8.69 -3.51 -14.62
CA HIS A 439 9.35 -4.80 -14.70
C HIS A 439 9.30 -5.47 -13.33
N GLY A 440 9.01 -6.75 -13.30
CA GLY A 440 8.89 -7.47 -12.03
C GLY A 440 10.23 -7.86 -11.42
N THR A 441 10.14 -8.62 -10.35
CA THR A 441 11.26 -9.29 -9.70
C THR A 441 11.03 -10.80 -9.72
N SER A 442 12.11 -11.59 -9.70
CA SER A 442 12.00 -13.05 -9.64
C SER A 442 11.89 -13.55 -8.20
N GLY A 443 11.38 -14.77 -8.05
CA GLY A 443 11.51 -15.59 -6.85
C GLY A 443 10.47 -15.41 -5.74
N GLY A 444 10.27 -16.46 -5.01
CA GLY A 444 9.53 -16.56 -3.75
C GLY A 444 8.14 -15.92 -3.75
N LEU A 445 7.85 -15.21 -2.67
CA LEU A 445 6.57 -14.53 -2.46
C LEU A 445 6.43 -13.21 -3.24
N SER A 446 7.32 -12.92 -4.21
CA SER A 446 7.23 -11.68 -4.99
C SER A 446 5.85 -11.53 -5.63
N THR A 447 5.19 -10.43 -5.31
CA THR A 447 3.89 -10.09 -5.89
C THR A 447 4.01 -9.51 -7.29
N THR A 448 5.17 -8.95 -7.63
CA THR A 448 5.51 -8.44 -8.97
C THR A 448 6.38 -9.42 -9.76
N ARG A 449 6.09 -10.74 -9.66
CA ARG A 449 6.94 -11.76 -10.25
C ARG A 449 6.88 -11.75 -11.77
N THR A 450 8.06 -11.72 -12.39
CA THR A 450 8.28 -12.01 -13.81
C THR A 450 9.26 -13.16 -13.96
N THR A 451 9.16 -13.93 -15.03
CA THR A 451 10.01 -15.11 -15.27
C THR A 451 11.09 -14.82 -16.30
N ASN A 452 10.93 -13.76 -17.09
CA ASN A 452 11.87 -13.39 -18.15
C ASN A 452 11.77 -11.87 -18.48
N GLU A 453 12.73 -11.39 -19.26
CA GLU A 453 12.84 -9.98 -19.67
C GLU A 453 11.74 -9.48 -20.61
N PHE A 454 10.95 -10.39 -21.20
CA PHE A 454 9.84 -10.03 -22.11
C PHE A 454 8.52 -9.88 -21.39
N GLU A 455 8.52 -9.99 -20.07
CA GLU A 455 7.35 -9.82 -19.22
C GLU A 455 7.44 -8.50 -18.44
N CYS A 456 6.27 -7.95 -18.20
CA CYS A 456 6.05 -6.82 -17.29
C CYS A 456 4.83 -7.08 -16.41
N VAL A 457 4.63 -6.23 -15.45
CA VAL A 457 3.53 -6.32 -14.49
C VAL A 457 2.66 -5.08 -14.63
N ILE A 458 1.36 -5.30 -14.82
CA ILE A 458 0.34 -4.27 -14.63
C ILE A 458 -0.02 -4.28 -13.14
N ALA A 459 0.21 -3.17 -12.46
CA ALA A 459 -0.26 -2.93 -11.10
C ALA A 459 -1.56 -2.13 -11.18
N LEU A 460 -2.62 -2.70 -10.62
CA LEU A 460 -3.97 -2.14 -10.60
C LEU A 460 -4.38 -1.93 -9.15
N ASP A 461 -4.38 -0.68 -8.72
CA ASP A 461 -4.66 -0.25 -7.36
C ASP A 461 -6.10 0.28 -7.30
N ILE A 462 -6.98 -0.43 -6.58
CA ILE A 462 -8.41 -0.14 -6.49
C ILE A 462 -8.70 0.49 -5.14
N VAL A 463 -8.78 1.81 -5.14
CA VAL A 463 -9.03 2.61 -3.93
C VAL A 463 -10.49 2.99 -3.85
N GLY A 464 -11.15 2.66 -2.75
CA GLY A 464 -12.57 2.94 -2.56
C GLY A 464 -12.95 3.15 -1.11
N LEU A 465 -14.24 3.42 -0.86
CA LEU A 465 -14.75 3.62 0.48
C LEU A 465 -14.87 2.29 1.25
N ILE A 466 -14.54 2.30 2.54
CA ILE A 466 -14.50 1.09 3.39
C ILE A 466 -15.88 0.40 3.49
N ASN A 467 -16.95 1.17 3.45
CA ASN A 467 -18.32 0.68 3.63
C ASN A 467 -19.12 0.65 2.32
N ASP A 468 -18.44 0.61 1.15
CA ASP A 468 -19.14 0.46 -0.11
C ASP A 468 -19.68 -0.98 -0.24
N PRO A 469 -21.01 -1.18 -0.29
CA PRO A 469 -21.60 -2.51 -0.37
C PRO A 469 -21.36 -3.20 -1.72
N ASP A 470 -21.04 -2.44 -2.78
CA ASP A 470 -20.80 -3.00 -4.10
C ASP A 470 -19.35 -3.49 -4.28
N ARG A 471 -18.45 -3.11 -3.37
CA ARG A 471 -17.02 -3.44 -3.45
C ARG A 471 -16.73 -4.95 -3.44
N PRO A 472 -17.30 -5.77 -2.55
CA PRO A 472 -17.06 -7.21 -2.57
C PRO A 472 -17.48 -7.86 -3.90
N ALA A 473 -18.58 -7.38 -4.49
CA ALA A 473 -19.05 -7.87 -5.78
C ALA A 473 -18.10 -7.48 -6.93
N LEU A 474 -17.59 -6.24 -6.94
CA LEU A 474 -16.61 -5.78 -7.91
C LEU A 474 -15.33 -6.64 -7.85
N GLU A 475 -14.78 -6.80 -6.66
CA GLU A 475 -13.55 -7.58 -6.46
C GLU A 475 -13.74 -9.03 -6.88
N GLN A 476 -14.85 -9.66 -6.53
CA GLN A 476 -15.17 -11.01 -6.93
C GLN A 476 -15.31 -11.14 -8.46
N GLU A 477 -16.04 -10.25 -9.11
CA GLU A 477 -16.27 -10.27 -10.55
C GLU A 477 -14.95 -10.06 -11.32
N LEU A 478 -14.07 -9.17 -10.83
CA LEU A 478 -12.73 -9.01 -11.38
C LEU A 478 -11.90 -10.30 -11.26
N MET A 479 -11.95 -10.97 -10.10
CA MET A 479 -11.22 -12.22 -9.89
C MET A 479 -11.72 -13.34 -10.79
N GLU A 480 -13.02 -13.45 -11.00
CA GLU A 480 -13.61 -14.41 -11.94
C GLU A 480 -13.20 -14.09 -13.39
N TYR A 481 -13.18 -12.82 -13.76
CA TYR A 481 -12.69 -12.36 -15.05
C TYR A 481 -11.23 -12.75 -15.26
N PHE A 482 -10.34 -12.45 -14.30
CA PHE A 482 -8.91 -12.81 -14.41
C PHE A 482 -8.72 -14.33 -14.56
N LYS A 483 -9.45 -15.12 -13.77
CA LYS A 483 -9.43 -16.58 -13.87
C LYS A 483 -9.91 -17.09 -15.24
N LYS A 484 -11.00 -16.53 -15.75
CA LYS A 484 -11.55 -16.87 -17.07
C LYS A 484 -10.55 -16.55 -18.20
N ARG A 485 -9.84 -15.43 -18.08
CA ARG A 485 -8.80 -15.00 -19.02
C ARG A 485 -7.46 -15.70 -18.82
N LYS A 486 -7.33 -16.55 -17.80
CA LYS A 486 -6.10 -17.25 -17.40
C LYS A 486 -4.92 -16.30 -17.20
N LEU A 487 -5.17 -15.14 -16.61
CA LEU A 487 -4.14 -14.17 -16.26
C LEU A 487 -3.38 -14.63 -15.00
N ASP A 488 -2.08 -14.39 -14.99
CA ASP A 488 -1.26 -14.60 -13.79
C ASP A 488 -1.40 -13.40 -12.86
N VAL A 489 -2.20 -13.58 -11.82
CA VAL A 489 -2.59 -12.50 -10.90
C VAL A 489 -2.05 -12.77 -9.51
N ARG A 490 -1.54 -11.71 -8.87
CA ARG A 490 -1.07 -11.69 -7.49
C ARG A 490 -1.63 -10.47 -6.79
N MET A 491 -1.66 -10.49 -5.45
CA MET A 491 -2.12 -9.33 -4.66
C MET A 491 -0.97 -8.69 -3.88
N HIS A 492 -1.06 -7.39 -3.67
CA HIS A 492 -0.08 -6.66 -2.88
C HIS A 492 -0.20 -7.02 -1.39
N LEU A 493 0.84 -7.63 -0.83
CA LEU A 493 0.82 -8.14 0.54
C LEU A 493 0.84 -7.04 1.64
N GLY A 494 1.11 -5.81 1.28
CA GLY A 494 1.03 -4.64 2.16
C GLY A 494 -0.31 -3.91 2.17
N LYS A 495 -1.27 -4.34 1.36
CA LYS A 495 -2.59 -3.74 1.19
C LYS A 495 -3.70 -4.59 1.83
N GLU A 496 -4.93 -4.12 1.75
CA GLU A 496 -6.07 -4.87 2.28
C GLU A 496 -6.49 -6.01 1.37
N PHE A 497 -7.20 -6.95 1.98
CA PHE A 497 -7.83 -8.07 1.29
C PHE A 497 -9.31 -8.05 1.58
N THR A 498 -10.12 -8.40 0.59
CA THR A 498 -11.57 -8.45 0.77
C THR A 498 -11.94 -9.54 1.77
N PRO A 499 -12.70 -9.22 2.83
CA PRO A 499 -13.19 -10.23 3.77
C PRO A 499 -14.00 -11.31 3.05
N GLY A 500 -13.76 -12.58 3.36
CA GLY A 500 -14.48 -13.71 2.77
C GLY A 500 -13.93 -14.21 1.45
N ILE A 501 -13.12 -13.46 0.72
CA ILE A 501 -12.30 -13.99 -0.36
C ILE A 501 -11.07 -14.61 0.28
N ASN A 502 -10.86 -15.90 0.06
CA ASN A 502 -9.65 -16.58 0.54
C ASN A 502 -8.49 -16.22 -0.39
N CYS A 503 -8.10 -14.93 -0.34
CA CYS A 503 -7.24 -14.26 -1.29
C CYS A 503 -5.86 -14.90 -1.36
N TYR A 504 -5.37 -15.37 -0.23
CA TYR A 504 -4.00 -15.85 -0.12
C TYR A 504 -3.79 -17.14 -0.88
N SER A 505 -4.67 -18.12 -0.70
CA SER A 505 -4.58 -19.40 -1.41
C SER A 505 -4.94 -19.31 -2.89
N GLN A 506 -5.59 -18.21 -3.32
CA GLN A 506 -5.91 -17.99 -4.74
C GLN A 506 -4.80 -17.23 -5.48
N PHE A 507 -3.99 -16.44 -4.78
CA PHE A 507 -3.02 -15.51 -5.39
C PHE A 507 -1.57 -15.77 -4.99
N LEU A 508 -1.32 -16.58 -3.97
CA LEU A 508 -0.01 -17.14 -3.67
C LEU A 508 -0.03 -18.60 -4.11
N ARG A 509 0.78 -18.94 -5.08
CA ARG A 509 0.91 -20.33 -5.52
C ARG A 509 1.59 -21.13 -4.42
N GLN A 510 1.14 -22.36 -4.22
CA GLN A 510 1.73 -23.24 -3.20
C GLN A 510 3.24 -23.45 -3.47
N GLU A 511 3.63 -23.53 -4.73
CA GLU A 511 5.02 -23.67 -5.14
C GLU A 511 5.89 -22.48 -4.69
N ASP A 512 5.36 -21.25 -4.77
CA ASP A 512 6.06 -20.04 -4.33
C ASP A 512 6.23 -20.02 -2.80
N ILE A 513 5.22 -20.49 -2.08
CA ILE A 513 5.27 -20.64 -0.61
C ILE A 513 6.31 -21.69 -0.23
N ASP A 514 6.28 -22.86 -0.85
CA ASP A 514 7.19 -23.97 -0.58
C ASP A 514 8.64 -23.58 -0.93
N GLU A 515 8.84 -22.88 -2.04
CA GLU A 515 10.15 -22.34 -2.44
C GLU A 515 10.70 -21.37 -1.39
N PHE A 516 9.86 -20.42 -0.92
CA PHE A 516 10.26 -19.46 0.10
C PHE A 516 10.57 -20.14 1.44
N GLN A 517 9.73 -21.05 1.91
CA GLN A 517 9.95 -21.77 3.16
C GLN A 517 11.22 -22.62 3.10
N ALA A 518 11.46 -23.30 1.97
CA ALA A 518 12.68 -24.08 1.75
C ALA A 518 13.93 -23.19 1.74
N ALA A 519 13.88 -22.03 1.06
CA ALA A 519 14.98 -21.08 1.04
C ALA A 519 15.28 -20.52 2.44
N LEU A 520 14.25 -20.18 3.20
CA LEU A 520 14.37 -19.67 4.56
C LEU A 520 14.98 -20.74 5.49
N THR A 521 14.53 -21.99 5.36
CA THR A 521 15.08 -23.13 6.10
C THR A 521 16.56 -23.34 5.77
N ARG A 522 16.94 -23.31 4.49
CA ARG A 522 18.35 -23.41 4.10
C ARG A 522 19.20 -22.27 4.66
N TRP A 523 18.67 -21.05 4.63
CA TRP A 523 19.40 -19.87 5.13
C TRP A 523 19.63 -19.95 6.63
N TYR A 524 18.64 -20.38 7.41
CA TYR A 524 18.80 -20.58 8.85
C TYR A 524 19.75 -21.75 9.18
N ASN A 525 19.55 -22.90 8.53
CA ASN A 525 20.34 -24.11 8.80
C ASN A 525 21.78 -24.05 8.26
N ALA A 526 22.12 -23.05 7.45
CA ALA A 526 23.51 -22.85 6.99
C ALA A 526 24.44 -22.29 8.10
N ASP A 527 23.87 -21.92 9.26
CA ASP A 527 24.67 -21.49 10.40
C ASP A 527 25.33 -22.69 11.08
N PRO A 528 26.68 -22.76 11.13
CA PRO A 528 27.39 -23.87 11.76
C PRO A 528 27.16 -23.98 13.28
N GLN A 529 26.68 -22.91 13.91
CA GLN A 529 26.41 -22.87 15.36
C GLN A 529 25.00 -23.33 15.71
N GLN A 530 24.14 -23.48 14.70
CA GLN A 530 22.77 -23.92 14.93
C GLN A 530 22.72 -25.42 15.20
N THR A 531 22.36 -25.77 16.42
CA THR A 531 22.27 -27.17 16.87
C THR A 531 20.86 -27.77 16.61
N GLU A 532 19.87 -26.95 16.40
CA GLU A 532 18.48 -27.36 16.16
C GLU A 532 18.05 -27.00 14.73
N GLN A 533 17.31 -27.88 14.09
CA GLN A 533 16.76 -27.63 12.77
C GLN A 533 15.72 -26.51 12.85
N PHE A 534 15.83 -25.55 11.93
CA PHE A 534 14.85 -24.44 11.83
C PHE A 534 13.46 -24.99 11.51
N ASP A 535 12.50 -24.62 12.34
CA ASP A 535 11.07 -24.84 12.10
C ASP A 535 10.37 -23.53 11.82
N PHE A 536 9.86 -23.38 10.60
CA PHE A 536 9.15 -22.20 10.16
C PHE A 536 7.99 -21.81 11.08
N HIS A 537 7.22 -22.80 11.56
CA HIS A 537 6.03 -22.57 12.38
C HIS A 537 6.35 -22.20 13.84
N GLN A 538 7.61 -22.36 14.24
CA GLN A 538 8.11 -21.97 15.56
C GLN A 538 8.89 -20.64 15.53
N SER A 539 9.05 -20.04 14.38
CA SER A 539 9.73 -18.76 14.25
C SER A 539 8.91 -17.64 14.91
N PRO A 540 9.53 -16.82 15.78
CA PRO A 540 8.84 -15.67 16.41
C PRO A 540 8.44 -14.58 15.40
N PHE A 541 8.97 -14.65 14.18
CA PHE A 541 8.63 -13.74 13.09
C PHE A 541 7.40 -14.19 12.30
N VAL A 542 6.92 -15.40 12.51
CA VAL A 542 5.74 -15.95 11.84
C VAL A 542 4.53 -15.84 12.77
N THR A 543 3.74 -14.79 12.58
CA THR A 543 2.54 -14.55 13.38
C THR A 543 1.43 -15.55 13.02
N PRO A 544 0.40 -15.74 13.88
CA PRO A 544 -0.77 -16.56 13.55
C PRO A 544 -1.44 -16.15 12.22
N PHE A 545 -1.44 -14.87 11.90
CA PHE A 545 -1.93 -14.38 10.62
C PHE A 545 -1.09 -14.90 9.45
N LEU A 546 0.24 -14.82 9.52
CA LEU A 546 1.14 -15.34 8.48
C LEU A 546 1.05 -16.86 8.35
N ASN A 547 0.95 -17.58 9.45
CA ASN A 547 0.72 -19.02 9.44
C ASN A 547 -0.57 -19.39 8.68
N LYS A 548 -1.65 -18.67 8.95
CA LYS A 548 -2.93 -18.86 8.24
C LYS A 548 -2.83 -18.50 6.77
N MET A 549 -2.13 -17.41 6.47
CA MET A 549 -1.94 -16.91 5.11
C MET A 549 -1.17 -17.89 4.22
N LEU A 550 -0.13 -18.52 4.79
CA LEU A 550 0.76 -19.43 4.09
C LEU A 550 0.38 -20.92 4.25
N ALA A 551 -0.72 -21.20 4.97
CA ALA A 551 -1.25 -22.54 5.05
C ALA A 551 -1.79 -23.00 3.68
N PRO A 552 -1.63 -24.29 3.33
CA PRO A 552 -2.26 -24.84 2.14
C PRO A 552 -3.76 -24.53 2.11
N ALA A 553 -4.26 -24.17 0.93
CA ALA A 553 -5.68 -23.92 0.76
C ALA A 553 -6.46 -25.17 1.20
N PRO A 554 -7.47 -25.03 2.09
CA PRO A 554 -8.39 -26.14 2.32
C PRO A 554 -9.02 -26.50 0.97
N VAL A 555 -9.06 -27.81 0.68
CA VAL A 555 -9.76 -28.32 -0.52
C VAL A 555 -11.24 -27.92 -0.36
N MET A 556 -11.60 -26.80 -0.98
CA MET A 556 -12.98 -26.32 -0.92
C MET A 556 -13.81 -27.11 -1.94
N GLU A 557 -14.79 -27.86 -1.49
CA GLU A 557 -15.92 -28.22 -2.33
C GLU A 557 -16.50 -26.93 -2.95
N GLN A 558 -16.56 -26.88 -4.27
CA GLN A 558 -17.08 -25.72 -5.01
C GLN A 558 -18.56 -25.51 -4.66
N LYS A 559 -18.86 -24.73 -3.65
CA LYS A 559 -20.20 -24.17 -3.50
C LYS A 559 -20.38 -23.14 -4.63
N LYS A 560 -21.39 -23.35 -5.47
CA LYS A 560 -21.79 -22.41 -6.51
C LYS A 560 -21.94 -21.01 -5.91
N VAL A 561 -21.08 -20.10 -6.31
CA VAL A 561 -21.18 -18.68 -5.97
C VAL A 561 -22.28 -18.09 -6.85
N ARG A 562 -23.22 -17.40 -6.23
CA ARG A 562 -24.35 -16.75 -6.91
C ARG A 562 -23.90 -15.50 -7.66
N THR A 563 -24.52 -15.21 -8.79
CA THR A 563 -24.19 -14.04 -9.61
C THR A 563 -24.65 -12.73 -8.98
N VAL A 564 -24.05 -11.60 -9.37
CA VAL A 564 -24.40 -10.24 -8.89
C VAL A 564 -25.90 -9.93 -9.01
N LYS A 565 -26.60 -10.53 -9.99
CA LYS A 565 -28.04 -10.38 -10.17
C LYS A 565 -28.85 -11.03 -9.04
N GLU A 566 -28.39 -12.18 -8.56
CA GLU A 566 -29.02 -12.93 -7.45
C GLU A 566 -28.72 -12.31 -6.07
N GLY A 567 -27.60 -11.61 -5.92
CA GLY A 567 -27.24 -10.90 -4.68
C GLY A 567 -28.12 -9.68 -4.36
N ARG A 568 -28.68 -9.02 -5.38
CA ARG A 568 -29.59 -7.88 -5.18
C ARG A 568 -30.99 -8.27 -4.70
N GLU A 569 -31.45 -9.49 -5.02
CA GLU A 569 -32.77 -9.98 -4.57
C GLU A 569 -32.75 -10.55 -3.13
N LEU A 570 -31.56 -10.87 -2.59
CA LEU A 570 -31.41 -11.53 -1.29
C LEU A 570 -31.26 -10.61 -0.07
N LEU A 571 -31.09 -9.31 -0.29
CA LEU A 571 -31.08 -8.31 0.80
C LEU A 571 -32.45 -8.11 1.46
N ALA A 572 -33.48 -8.81 0.99
CA ALA A 572 -34.86 -8.75 1.50
C ALA A 572 -35.30 -9.94 2.36
N VAL A 573 -34.42 -10.90 2.69
CA VAL A 573 -34.76 -12.09 3.48
C VAL A 573 -33.93 -12.14 4.76
N GLU A 574 -34.61 -12.20 5.90
CA GLU A 574 -34.00 -12.33 7.23
C GLU A 574 -33.12 -13.60 7.36
N PRO A 575 -32.02 -13.57 8.13
CA PRO A 575 -31.11 -14.70 8.24
C PRO A 575 -31.64 -15.74 9.23
N GLU A 576 -31.80 -16.97 8.77
CA GLU A 576 -31.91 -18.13 9.66
C GLU A 576 -30.57 -18.41 10.34
N VAL A 577 -30.65 -18.62 11.65
CA VAL A 577 -29.55 -18.95 12.57
C VAL A 577 -29.03 -20.36 12.29
N GLY A 578 -27.76 -20.46 11.91
CA GLY A 578 -27.11 -21.78 11.84
C GLY A 578 -25.66 -21.78 11.36
N VAL A 579 -24.76 -21.98 12.30
CA VAL A 579 -23.36 -22.44 12.18
C VAL A 579 -22.33 -21.40 11.74
N SER A 580 -21.60 -20.93 12.74
CA SER A 580 -20.46 -20.03 12.66
C SER A 580 -19.27 -20.63 11.90
N THR A 581 -18.97 -20.07 10.73
CA THR A 581 -17.61 -20.02 10.17
C THR A 581 -17.26 -18.56 10.04
N SER A 582 -16.76 -18.01 11.12
CA SER A 582 -16.55 -16.57 11.26
C SER A 582 -15.19 -16.15 10.77
N SER A 583 -15.16 -15.23 9.83
CA SER A 583 -14.19 -14.15 9.75
C SER A 583 -14.77 -12.95 8.99
N THR A 584 -16.03 -12.65 9.23
CA THR A 584 -16.61 -11.36 8.88
C THR A 584 -16.34 -10.42 10.05
N GLN A 585 -15.59 -9.34 9.81
CA GLN A 585 -15.77 -8.15 10.65
C GLN A 585 -17.28 -7.88 10.66
N PRO A 586 -17.90 -7.58 11.80
CA PRO A 586 -19.26 -7.09 11.78
C PRO A 586 -19.25 -5.88 10.84
N GLU A 587 -20.04 -5.92 9.78
CA GLU A 587 -20.41 -4.71 9.05
C GLU A 587 -20.76 -3.68 10.10
N GLN A 588 -19.93 -2.66 10.22
CA GLN A 588 -20.31 -1.52 11.04
C GLN A 588 -21.56 -0.97 10.35
N ALA A 589 -22.69 -1.06 11.03
CA ALA A 589 -23.92 -0.47 10.54
C ALA A 589 -23.62 0.97 10.09
N PRO A 590 -24.22 1.44 8.98
CA PRO A 590 -24.02 2.80 8.50
C PRO A 590 -24.16 3.76 9.67
N ILE A 591 -23.15 4.59 9.89
CA ILE A 591 -23.23 5.62 10.93
C ILE A 591 -24.30 6.60 10.46
N HIS A 592 -25.45 6.59 11.09
CA HIS A 592 -26.48 7.59 10.88
C HIS A 592 -26.05 8.87 11.61
N TYR A 593 -25.68 9.88 10.82
CA TYR A 593 -25.48 11.23 11.35
C TYR A 593 -26.83 11.92 11.44
N ASP A 594 -27.00 12.77 12.45
CA ASP A 594 -28.16 13.65 12.50
C ASP A 594 -28.13 14.66 11.34
N ASP A 595 -29.30 15.21 11.03
CA ASP A 595 -29.45 16.08 9.88
C ASP A 595 -28.67 17.39 10.03
N ALA A 596 -28.46 17.88 11.26
CA ALA A 596 -27.64 19.05 11.53
C ALA A 596 -26.17 18.80 11.15
N THR A 597 -25.62 17.65 11.52
CA THR A 597 -24.25 17.25 11.14
C THR A 597 -24.12 17.11 9.63
N LYS A 598 -25.12 16.52 8.95
CA LYS A 598 -25.14 16.40 7.48
C LYS A 598 -25.17 17.78 6.81
N GLN A 599 -26.00 18.71 7.32
CA GLN A 599 -26.08 20.08 6.82
C GLN A 599 -24.74 20.81 6.96
N ASP A 600 -24.07 20.71 8.10
CA ASP A 600 -22.77 21.32 8.33
C ASP A 600 -21.71 20.79 7.35
N VAL A 601 -21.71 19.48 7.08
CA VAL A 601 -20.80 18.86 6.10
C VAL A 601 -21.06 19.40 4.70
N LEU A 602 -22.32 19.41 4.28
CA LEU A 602 -22.72 19.88 2.95
C LEU A 602 -22.39 21.36 2.78
N GLN A 603 -22.60 22.18 3.82
CA GLN A 603 -22.26 23.59 3.80
C GLN A 603 -20.74 23.81 3.70
N ASN A 604 -19.94 23.09 4.49
CA ASN A 604 -18.48 23.18 4.43
C ASN A 604 -17.94 22.75 3.06
N LEU A 605 -18.49 21.68 2.47
CA LEU A 605 -18.14 21.25 1.11
C LEU A 605 -18.49 22.30 0.06
N LYS A 606 -19.69 22.90 0.17
CA LYS A 606 -20.16 23.97 -0.72
C LYS A 606 -19.25 25.20 -0.67
N ASP A 607 -18.85 25.61 0.52
CA ASP A 607 -17.97 26.76 0.71
C ASP A 607 -16.56 26.48 0.20
N LEU A 608 -16.09 25.27 0.37
CA LEU A 608 -14.81 24.82 -0.17
C LEU A 608 -14.81 24.85 -1.69
N VAL A 609 -15.82 24.22 -2.34
CA VAL A 609 -15.91 24.19 -3.81
C VAL A 609 -15.96 25.62 -4.38
N LYS A 610 -16.73 26.52 -3.73
CA LYS A 610 -16.80 27.94 -4.13
C LYS A 610 -15.47 28.67 -4.04
N ARG A 611 -14.64 28.37 -3.02
CA ARG A 611 -13.32 29.00 -2.84
C ARG A 611 -12.33 28.63 -3.94
N TYR A 612 -12.44 27.41 -4.46
CA TYR A 612 -11.42 26.90 -5.36
C TYR A 612 -11.72 27.16 -6.85
N ASN A 613 -12.93 27.10 -7.31
CA ASN A 613 -13.33 27.55 -8.65
C ASN A 613 -14.82 27.26 -8.91
N SER A 614 -15.70 28.21 -8.60
CA SER A 614 -17.14 28.06 -8.81
C SER A 614 -17.57 28.01 -10.29
N ASP A 615 -16.70 28.43 -11.20
CA ASP A 615 -17.02 28.47 -12.63
C ASP A 615 -16.66 27.19 -13.39
N ASP A 616 -15.88 26.32 -12.77
CA ASP A 616 -15.52 25.00 -13.32
C ASP A 616 -16.77 24.13 -13.48
N ALA A 617 -16.83 23.36 -14.57
CA ALA A 617 -17.96 22.50 -14.89
C ALA A 617 -18.21 21.43 -13.82
N ASN A 618 -17.15 20.84 -13.27
CA ASN A 618 -17.26 19.83 -12.21
C ASN A 618 -17.65 20.46 -10.88
N ALA A 619 -17.17 21.67 -10.59
CA ALA A 619 -17.61 22.45 -9.45
C ALA A 619 -19.12 22.70 -9.49
N LYS A 620 -19.65 23.08 -10.64
CA LYS A 620 -21.11 23.30 -10.84
C LYS A 620 -21.91 22.02 -10.62
N VAL A 621 -21.45 20.89 -11.16
CA VAL A 621 -22.11 19.59 -10.95
C VAL A 621 -22.08 19.19 -9.48
N LEU A 622 -20.93 19.33 -8.82
CA LEU A 622 -20.79 19.01 -7.40
C LEU A 622 -21.65 19.93 -6.53
N LEU A 623 -21.66 21.24 -6.81
CA LEU A 623 -22.52 22.20 -6.10
C LEU A 623 -24.00 21.87 -6.25
N ALA A 624 -24.45 21.47 -7.46
CA ALA A 624 -25.81 21.04 -7.69
C ALA A 624 -26.18 19.79 -6.88
N LYS A 625 -25.28 18.82 -6.81
CA LYS A 625 -25.46 17.62 -5.98
C LYS A 625 -25.50 17.93 -4.49
N ILE A 626 -24.63 18.78 -4.00
CA ILE A 626 -24.65 19.25 -2.61
C ILE A 626 -25.99 19.92 -2.31
N GLN A 627 -26.47 20.76 -3.21
CA GLN A 627 -27.75 21.45 -3.04
C GLN A 627 -28.93 20.47 -3.05
N GLU A 628 -28.92 19.44 -3.91
CA GLU A 628 -29.93 18.37 -3.90
C GLU A 628 -30.00 17.68 -2.53
N HIS A 629 -28.85 17.33 -1.95
CA HIS A 629 -28.81 16.74 -0.61
C HIS A 629 -29.29 17.70 0.48
N GLN A 630 -28.93 19.00 0.43
CA GLN A 630 -29.42 20.01 1.37
C GLN A 630 -30.96 20.12 1.32
N GLN A 631 -31.53 20.15 0.12
CA GLN A 631 -33.00 20.22 -0.05
C GLN A 631 -33.71 18.97 0.49
N ARG A 632 -33.15 17.79 0.34
CA ARG A 632 -33.71 16.54 0.92
C ARG A 632 -33.78 16.58 2.45
N LEU A 633 -32.83 17.23 3.10
CA LEU A 633 -32.79 17.38 4.56
C LEU A 633 -33.77 18.45 5.07
N GLU A 634 -34.16 19.41 4.23
CA GLU A 634 -35.13 20.45 4.56
C GLU A 634 -36.61 19.99 4.44
N ILE A 635 -36.86 18.85 3.77
CA ILE A 635 -38.19 18.26 3.65
C ILE A 635 -38.49 17.46 4.91
N PRO A 636 -39.49 17.83 5.74
CA PRO A 636 -39.83 17.05 6.92
C PRO A 636 -40.21 15.61 6.50
N SER A 637 -39.63 14.61 7.13
CA SER A 637 -40.07 13.21 6.95
C SER A 637 -41.59 13.16 7.23
N PRO A 638 -42.41 12.52 6.35
CA PRO A 638 -43.82 12.33 6.64
C PRO A 638 -43.93 11.59 7.97
N ALA A 639 -44.59 12.22 8.95
CA ALA A 639 -44.83 11.60 10.25
C ALA A 639 -45.56 10.29 9.98
N PHE A 640 -44.91 9.16 10.34
CA PHE A 640 -45.61 7.89 10.44
C PHE A 640 -46.69 8.04 11.51
N THR A 641 -47.89 8.36 11.08
CA THR A 641 -49.06 8.17 11.90
C THR A 641 -49.24 6.68 12.12
N GLN A 642 -49.15 6.28 13.38
CA GLN A 642 -49.44 4.95 13.91
C GLN A 642 -50.81 4.45 13.52
#